data_2ad3a8ca0cbfb5ecd907d68630983058
#
_entry.id   2ad3a8ca0cbfb5ecd907d68630983058
#
_cell.length_a   1.000
_cell.length_b   1.000
_cell.length_c   1.000
_cell.angle_alpha   90.00
_cell.angle_beta   90.00
_cell.angle_gamma   90.00
#
_symmetry.space_group_name_H-M   'P 1'
#
loop_
_entity.id
_entity.type
_entity.pdbx_description
1 polymer ?
#
loop_
_entity_poly.entity_id
_entity_poly.type
_entity_poly.pdbx_seq_one_letter_code
_entity_poly.pdbx_strand_id
1 'polypeptide(L)'
;MFDQNFNLSDSNVLDNIFQLPTLVVESGLGRSDLITPVVPKSLQGMDSDFVSNSVEEYQLGQENRWPSSQSLSSWSNDDDFLTGQSNFVSFSSSVDLASNTLATARAIAVGSSTNSYTDSVGSTDTNNYYCFSLANSGNFNLGLTGMTADADVQLLNSSGSVIASSLRGGSNPERITRQLSAGTYYIRVYCYTGNTNYNLAVSAAPLAPVDLAGNTLATARAITVGSSTTSYTDWVGSTDTNDYYRFTLANSGNFNLGLTGMTADADVQLLNSSGSVIASSTNGGTASESITSQLGAGTYYIRVYPYTGDTNYNLAVSATTATVTPGYSAISGYGLVNAAKAVAGALNQTPFADVPTFGGANDWGVNLVNAPEAWARGYTGQGVVVAVLDTGVDRNHADLAGNIWTNAGEIANDGLDNDGNGYVDDVYGWNFANGNNNTLDGNRHGTHVAGTIAAANNGFGATGVAYNSRIMPVKVLSDSGSGSYSGVAQGIRYAVDNGADVINMSLGGGSTDSAVQSALQYASSRGVIVVMAAGNAGAAQPGYPASSATSWGLAVGAVDSSNQMASFSNRAGSNSSMRYVTAPGVQVYSTLPNGGYGFLSGTSMAAPHVAGVVALMLSANPNLTDAQVRQIITATAGNVA
;
A
#
# COMPACT_ATOMS: atom_id res chain seq x y z
N MET A 1 -12.99 -17.64 -68.19
CA MET A 1 -14.17 -18.46 -67.92
C MET A 1 -13.96 -19.16 -66.59
N PHE A 2 -14.90 -18.92 -65.73
CA PHE A 2 -15.10 -19.31 -64.36
C PHE A 2 -14.55 -18.40 -63.27
N ASP A 3 -15.42 -17.50 -62.97
CA ASP A 3 -15.71 -16.82 -61.72
C ASP A 3 -15.94 -17.82 -60.58
N GLN A 4 -15.35 -17.63 -59.43
CA GLN A 4 -15.93 -18.07 -58.15
C GLN A 4 -15.54 -17.06 -57.09
N ASN A 5 -16.52 -16.23 -56.74
CA ASN A 5 -16.61 -15.42 -55.55
C ASN A 5 -16.47 -16.28 -54.29
N PHE A 6 -15.50 -15.97 -53.44
CA PHE A 6 -15.52 -16.42 -52.05
C PHE A 6 -16.02 -15.29 -51.17
N ASN A 7 -17.22 -15.51 -50.64
CA ASN A 7 -17.90 -14.66 -49.66
C ASN A 7 -17.30 -14.97 -48.29
N LEU A 8 -16.56 -14.04 -47.70
CA LEU A 8 -16.08 -14.11 -46.32
C LEU A 8 -17.17 -13.64 -45.37
N SER A 9 -18.03 -14.57 -44.96
CA SER A 9 -18.87 -14.45 -43.78
C SER A 9 -18.71 -15.71 -42.95
N ASP A 10 -17.61 -15.79 -42.20
CA ASP A 10 -17.49 -16.73 -41.09
C ASP A 10 -16.98 -15.96 -39.85
N SER A 11 -17.95 -15.70 -38.99
CA SER A 11 -17.81 -15.13 -37.68
C SER A 11 -17.30 -16.11 -36.63
N ASN A 12 -16.14 -16.73 -36.83
CA ASN A 12 -15.58 -17.75 -35.93
C ASN A 12 -14.07 -17.64 -35.74
N VAL A 13 -13.52 -16.41 -35.63
CA VAL A 13 -12.08 -16.21 -35.36
C VAL A 13 -11.81 -15.81 -33.90
N LEU A 14 -12.82 -15.71 -33.02
CA LEU A 14 -12.67 -15.22 -31.66
C LEU A 14 -12.54 -16.28 -30.56
N ASP A 15 -12.60 -17.57 -30.86
CA ASP A 15 -12.69 -18.61 -29.82
C ASP A 15 -11.36 -19.19 -29.30
N ASN A 16 -10.20 -18.65 -29.66
CA ASN A 16 -8.92 -19.21 -29.22
C ASN A 16 -8.06 -18.25 -28.37
N ILE A 17 -8.65 -17.22 -27.76
CA ILE A 17 -7.95 -16.44 -26.74
C ILE A 17 -8.13 -17.14 -25.40
N PHE A 18 -7.10 -17.87 -24.96
CA PHE A 18 -7.10 -18.47 -23.62
C PHE A 18 -6.95 -17.36 -22.58
N GLN A 19 -7.97 -17.27 -21.72
CA GLN A 19 -7.80 -16.57 -20.46
C GLN A 19 -6.75 -17.34 -19.63
N LEU A 20 -5.95 -16.61 -18.85
CA LEU A 20 -5.12 -17.23 -17.83
C LEU A 20 -5.98 -18.14 -16.97
N PRO A 21 -5.53 -19.36 -16.62
CA PRO A 21 -6.22 -20.17 -15.62
C PRO A 21 -6.45 -19.33 -14.36
N THR A 22 -7.67 -19.30 -13.90
CA THR A 22 -8.07 -18.43 -12.78
C THR A 22 -7.72 -19.13 -11.47
N LEU A 23 -7.03 -18.42 -10.58
CA LEU A 23 -6.93 -18.80 -9.18
C LEU A 23 -8.30 -18.59 -8.52
N VAL A 24 -8.98 -19.66 -8.16
CA VAL A 24 -10.24 -19.58 -7.42
C VAL A 24 -9.91 -19.58 -5.93
N VAL A 25 -10.29 -18.51 -5.24
CA VAL A 25 -10.26 -18.45 -3.79
C VAL A 25 -11.55 -19.12 -3.29
N GLU A 26 -11.47 -20.33 -2.79
CA GLU A 26 -12.55 -20.88 -1.96
C GLU A 26 -12.53 -20.14 -0.62
N SER A 27 -13.40 -19.16 -0.44
CA SER A 27 -13.75 -18.62 0.85
C SER A 27 -14.64 -19.63 1.57
N GLY A 28 -14.06 -20.43 2.44
CA GLY A 28 -14.80 -21.31 3.35
C GLY A 28 -15.62 -20.47 4.32
N LEU A 29 -16.88 -20.20 3.99
CA LEU A 29 -17.88 -19.78 4.97
C LEU A 29 -18.32 -21.03 5.74
N GLY A 30 -17.74 -21.21 6.93
CA GLY A 30 -18.12 -22.22 7.87
C GLY A 30 -19.55 -22.04 8.36
N ARG A 31 -20.36 -23.06 8.15
CA ARG A 31 -21.54 -23.31 8.96
C ARG A 31 -21.09 -23.88 10.29
N SER A 32 -21.51 -23.22 11.35
CA SER A 32 -21.46 -23.69 12.73
C SER A 32 -22.33 -24.95 12.87
N ASP A 33 -21.71 -26.09 13.10
CA ASP A 33 -22.33 -27.21 13.78
C ASP A 33 -21.39 -27.69 14.88
N LEU A 34 -21.90 -27.59 16.10
CA LEU A 34 -21.32 -28.04 17.34
C LEU A 34 -21.06 -29.56 17.29
N ILE A 35 -19.80 -29.97 17.28
CA ILE A 35 -19.41 -31.33 17.64
C ILE A 35 -18.32 -31.23 18.70
N THR A 36 -18.65 -31.73 19.88
CA THR A 36 -17.79 -31.93 21.05
C THR A 36 -16.58 -32.81 20.72
N PRO A 37 -15.36 -32.48 21.21
CA PRO A 37 -14.20 -33.32 20.97
C PRO A 37 -14.19 -34.53 21.88
N VAL A 38 -14.09 -35.70 21.31
CA VAL A 38 -13.74 -36.96 21.97
C VAL A 38 -12.22 -37.01 22.08
N VAL A 39 -11.74 -37.04 23.34
CA VAL A 39 -10.33 -37.23 23.68
C VAL A 39 -10.01 -38.74 23.71
N PRO A 40 -9.00 -39.26 23.04
CA PRO A 40 -8.43 -40.55 23.40
C PRO A 40 -7.36 -40.39 24.49
N LYS A 41 -7.51 -41.19 25.54
CA LYS A 41 -6.54 -41.41 26.62
C LYS A 41 -5.37 -42.26 26.15
N SER A 42 -4.25 -41.99 26.80
CA SER A 42 -3.03 -42.77 27.08
C SER A 42 -1.78 -42.27 26.35
N LEU A 43 -0.80 -41.79 27.10
CA LEU A 43 0.18 -42.53 27.86
C LEU A 43 0.83 -41.63 28.92
N GLN A 44 0.89 -42.19 30.16
CA GLN A 44 1.69 -41.71 31.26
C GLN A 44 3.16 -42.08 31.07
N GLY A 45 4.06 -41.22 31.57
CA GLY A 45 5.37 -41.71 32.01
C GLY A 45 6.51 -40.67 31.97
N MET A 46 6.92 -40.32 33.21
CA MET A 46 8.28 -39.94 33.64
C MET A 46 8.73 -38.50 33.55
N ASP A 47 8.68 -37.84 34.72
CA ASP A 47 9.74 -37.40 35.65
C ASP A 47 10.61 -36.23 35.19
N SER A 48 10.35 -35.12 35.84
CA SER A 48 11.01 -34.39 36.96
C SER A 48 12.40 -33.83 36.69
N ASP A 49 12.48 -32.57 37.11
CA ASP A 49 13.58 -31.81 37.68
C ASP A 49 14.37 -30.86 36.78
N PHE A 50 14.22 -29.58 37.01
CA PHE A 50 15.10 -28.63 37.67
C PHE A 50 14.71 -27.17 37.45
N VAL A 51 14.18 -26.52 38.48
CA VAL A 51 14.59 -25.30 39.20
C VAL A 51 14.73 -23.99 38.38
N SER A 52 13.80 -23.11 38.58
CA SER A 52 13.69 -21.89 39.40
C SER A 52 14.52 -20.67 38.97
N ASN A 53 13.84 -19.60 38.81
CA ASN A 53 13.94 -18.23 39.37
C ASN A 53 13.48 -17.23 38.34
N SER A 54 12.74 -16.20 38.61
CA SER A 54 12.09 -15.61 39.76
C SER A 54 11.03 -14.65 39.25
N VAL A 55 9.87 -14.73 39.84
CA VAL A 55 8.74 -13.81 39.70
C VAL A 55 9.02 -12.62 40.62
N GLU A 56 8.85 -11.39 40.15
CA GLU A 56 8.47 -10.30 41.03
C GLU A 56 7.15 -9.69 40.56
N GLU A 57 6.18 -10.02 41.38
CA GLU A 57 4.83 -9.50 41.43
C GLU A 57 4.85 -8.16 42.21
N TYR A 58 4.25 -7.11 41.66
CA TYR A 58 3.82 -5.96 42.45
C TYR A 58 2.32 -5.76 42.28
N GLN A 59 1.62 -6.28 43.27
CA GLN A 59 0.27 -5.86 43.59
C GLN A 59 0.33 -4.57 44.43
N LEU A 60 -0.66 -3.71 44.24
CA LEU A 60 -1.33 -2.84 45.22
C LEU A 60 -2.36 -2.04 44.44
N GLY A 61 -3.60 -2.00 44.68
CA GLY A 61 -4.32 -2.00 45.96
C GLY A 61 -5.19 -0.77 46.00
N GLN A 62 -6.51 -1.03 45.88
CA GLN A 62 -7.64 -0.37 46.53
C GLN A 62 -8.05 1.06 46.09
N GLU A 63 -9.16 1.11 45.41
CA GLU A 63 -10.50 1.60 45.78
C GLU A 63 -10.58 2.95 46.51
N ASN A 64 -11.24 3.93 45.87
CA ASN A 64 -12.21 4.76 46.54
C ASN A 64 -13.38 5.12 45.63
N ARG A 65 -14.53 4.59 46.04
CA ARG A 65 -15.88 4.84 45.53
C ARG A 65 -16.33 6.26 45.84
N TRP A 66 -16.99 6.88 44.92
CA TRP A 66 -17.89 8.02 45.13
C TRP A 66 -19.33 7.49 45.37
N PRO A 67 -20.09 8.05 46.34
CA PRO A 67 -21.54 7.80 46.40
C PRO A 67 -22.31 8.84 45.64
N SER A 68 -23.32 8.35 44.95
CA SER A 68 -24.37 9.03 44.20
C SER A 68 -25.29 9.88 45.09
N SER A 69 -25.75 10.98 44.49
CA SER A 69 -27.03 11.68 44.62
C SER A 69 -27.98 11.31 45.75
N GLN A 70 -28.43 12.31 46.49
CA GLN A 70 -29.85 12.44 46.88
C GLN A 70 -30.28 13.88 47.04
N SER A 71 -31.38 14.19 46.40
CA SER A 71 -32.25 15.34 46.55
C SER A 71 -33.00 15.29 47.87
N LEU A 72 -33.35 16.45 48.46
CA LEU A 72 -34.64 16.69 49.07
C LEU A 72 -34.79 18.15 49.55
N SER A 73 -35.68 18.80 49.00
CA SER A 73 -36.75 19.73 49.27
C SER A 73 -36.97 20.21 50.72
N SER A 74 -37.26 21.53 50.76
CA SER A 74 -38.21 22.30 51.59
C SER A 74 -38.08 22.27 53.10
N TRP A 75 -38.14 23.44 53.70
CA TRP A 75 -39.18 23.88 54.62
C TRP A 75 -39.04 25.39 54.93
N SER A 76 -40.19 25.95 55.08
CA SER A 76 -40.70 27.31 55.21
C SER A 76 -40.41 28.00 56.52
N ASN A 77 -40.44 29.33 56.43
CA ASN A 77 -40.98 30.34 57.35
C ASN A 77 -40.87 30.15 58.87
N ASP A 78 -40.40 31.14 59.58
CA ASP A 78 -41.25 32.01 60.35
C ASP A 78 -40.50 33.19 61.00
N ASP A 79 -41.25 34.24 61.16
CA ASP A 79 -41.05 35.54 61.77
C ASP A 79 -40.46 35.53 63.18
N ASP A 80 -39.65 36.53 63.60
CA ASP A 80 -40.10 37.59 64.51
C ASP A 80 -38.98 38.55 64.98
N PHE A 81 -39.20 39.79 64.80
CA PHE A 81 -39.22 40.94 65.73
C PHE A 81 -37.96 41.46 66.43
N LEU A 82 -37.62 42.71 66.06
CA LEU A 82 -37.24 43.87 66.89
C LEU A 82 -35.81 44.03 67.46
N THR A 83 -35.32 45.12 67.10
CA THR A 83 -34.86 46.31 67.77
C THR A 83 -33.46 46.74 67.44
N GLY A 84 -33.42 47.91 66.88
CA GLY A 84 -32.49 49.01 66.83
C GLY A 84 -31.11 48.84 67.46
N GLN A 85 -30.17 49.17 66.60
CA GLN A 85 -29.10 50.13 66.98
C GLN A 85 -28.32 50.46 65.69
N SER A 86 -28.08 51.76 65.57
CA SER A 86 -27.15 52.36 64.65
C SER A 86 -25.82 51.62 64.62
N ASN A 87 -25.49 50.98 63.51
CA ASN A 87 -24.13 50.51 63.30
C ASN A 87 -23.48 51.25 62.14
N PHE A 88 -22.44 51.97 62.54
CA PHE A 88 -21.39 52.38 61.64
C PHE A 88 -21.09 51.28 60.64
N VAL A 89 -21.24 51.57 59.37
CA VAL A 89 -20.68 50.76 58.34
C VAL A 89 -19.17 50.90 58.43
N SER A 90 -18.56 50.01 59.14
CA SER A 90 -17.12 49.76 59.04
C SER A 90 -16.89 49.33 57.60
N PHE A 91 -16.33 50.18 56.78
CA PHE A 91 -15.69 49.76 55.53
C PHE A 91 -14.57 48.82 55.93
N SER A 92 -14.79 47.53 55.78
CA SER A 92 -13.71 46.60 55.72
C SER A 92 -12.80 47.10 54.59
N SER A 93 -11.58 47.52 54.93
CA SER A 93 -10.57 47.79 53.90
C SER A 93 -10.43 46.56 53.05
N SER A 94 -10.93 46.60 51.80
CA SER A 94 -10.61 45.58 50.79
C SER A 94 -9.09 45.52 50.71
N VAL A 95 -8.53 44.34 50.85
CA VAL A 95 -7.11 44.12 50.64
C VAL A 95 -6.85 44.49 49.18
N ASP A 96 -6.04 45.54 48.96
CA ASP A 96 -5.53 45.85 47.61
C ASP A 96 -4.72 44.64 47.11
N LEU A 97 -5.25 43.95 46.12
CA LEU A 97 -4.68 42.71 45.56
C LEU A 97 -3.94 42.96 44.25
N ALA A 98 -4.27 44.03 43.56
CA ALA A 98 -3.59 44.43 42.32
C ALA A 98 -2.58 45.54 42.59
N SER A 99 -1.48 45.48 41.92
CA SER A 99 -0.36 46.43 42.13
C SER A 99 -0.57 47.71 41.35
N ASN A 100 -0.06 48.82 41.90
CA ASN A 100 -0.17 50.17 41.35
C ASN A 100 0.80 50.47 40.18
N THR A 101 1.64 49.53 39.77
CA THR A 101 2.60 49.74 38.67
C THR A 101 2.64 48.56 37.68
N LEU A 102 3.00 48.86 36.45
CA LEU A 102 3.14 47.84 35.40
C LEU A 102 4.17 46.75 35.76
N ALA A 103 5.28 47.15 36.41
CA ALA A 103 6.38 46.27 36.78
C ALA A 103 6.00 45.23 37.85
N THR A 104 5.01 45.53 38.66
CA THR A 104 4.53 44.70 39.77
C THR A 104 3.10 44.18 39.53
N ALA A 105 2.60 44.27 38.30
CA ALA A 105 1.24 43.92 37.91
C ALA A 105 0.86 42.50 38.39
N ARG A 106 -0.35 42.38 38.94
CA ARG A 106 -0.90 41.09 39.40
C ARG A 106 -1.09 40.13 38.24
N ALA A 107 -0.46 38.95 38.30
CA ALA A 107 -0.68 37.90 37.29
C ALA A 107 -2.09 37.31 37.41
N ILE A 108 -2.80 37.26 36.30
CA ILE A 108 -4.16 36.68 36.20
C ILE A 108 -4.22 35.64 35.07
N ALA A 109 -5.13 34.66 35.23
CA ALA A 109 -5.40 33.68 34.18
C ALA A 109 -6.47 34.21 33.23
N VAL A 110 -6.23 34.07 31.93
CA VAL A 110 -7.20 34.39 30.86
C VAL A 110 -7.28 33.19 29.93
N GLY A 111 -8.45 32.57 29.84
CA GLY A 111 -8.74 31.39 29.01
C GLY A 111 -10.06 31.53 28.28
N SER A 112 -10.55 30.44 27.68
CA SER A 112 -11.84 30.43 26.95
C SER A 112 -13.04 30.68 27.87
N SER A 113 -12.98 30.22 29.12
CA SER A 113 -13.96 30.55 30.15
C SER A 113 -13.68 31.92 30.79
N THR A 114 -14.74 32.61 31.25
CA THR A 114 -14.62 33.89 31.92
C THR A 114 -14.09 33.71 33.34
N ASN A 115 -12.98 34.33 33.64
CA ASN A 115 -12.42 34.48 35.01
C ASN A 115 -12.76 35.86 35.57
N SER A 116 -13.09 35.90 36.86
CA SER A 116 -13.47 37.17 37.55
C SER A 116 -12.54 37.48 38.71
N TYR A 117 -12.18 38.75 38.84
CA TYR A 117 -11.27 39.29 39.86
C TYR A 117 -11.92 40.52 40.47
N THR A 118 -11.94 40.63 41.79
CA THR A 118 -12.49 41.78 42.53
C THR A 118 -11.38 42.58 43.15
N ASP A 119 -11.50 43.91 43.10
CA ASP A 119 -10.57 44.83 43.76
C ASP A 119 -11.24 46.21 43.90
N SER A 120 -10.47 47.24 44.31
CA SER A 120 -10.95 48.60 44.46
C SER A 120 -9.95 49.62 43.92
N VAL A 121 -10.44 50.75 43.41
CA VAL A 121 -9.63 51.95 43.08
C VAL A 121 -10.23 53.19 43.70
N GLY A 122 -9.37 54.18 43.99
CA GLY A 122 -9.83 55.40 44.60
C GLY A 122 -8.71 56.44 44.81
N SER A 123 -8.93 57.42 45.70
CA SER A 123 -8.03 58.53 45.89
C SER A 123 -6.64 58.17 46.47
N THR A 124 -6.54 57.04 47.17
CA THR A 124 -5.29 56.53 47.78
C THR A 124 -4.68 55.40 46.99
N ASP A 125 -5.49 54.73 46.18
CA ASP A 125 -5.13 53.64 45.28
C ASP A 125 -5.67 53.97 43.87
N THR A 126 -4.88 54.71 43.11
CA THR A 126 -5.34 55.36 41.87
C THR A 126 -5.26 54.46 40.65
N ASN A 127 -4.54 53.31 40.69
CA ASN A 127 -4.33 52.40 39.54
C ASN A 127 -4.13 50.98 40.01
N ASN A 128 -4.79 50.04 39.35
CA ASN A 128 -4.59 48.59 39.48
C ASN A 128 -4.11 48.00 38.17
N TYR A 129 -2.95 47.32 38.20
CA TYR A 129 -2.39 46.65 37.02
C TYR A 129 -2.49 45.13 37.15
N TYR A 130 -2.97 44.51 36.09
CA TYR A 130 -3.01 43.06 35.90
C TYR A 130 -2.17 42.66 34.68
N CYS A 131 -1.52 41.51 34.75
CA CYS A 131 -0.72 40.92 33.66
C CYS A 131 -1.28 39.57 33.28
N PHE A 132 -1.39 39.28 31.98
CA PHE A 132 -1.76 37.95 31.47
C PHE A 132 -1.01 37.65 30.18
N SER A 133 -0.91 36.34 29.85
CA SER A 133 -0.30 35.87 28.59
C SER A 133 -1.26 34.97 27.86
N LEU A 134 -1.35 35.13 26.54
CA LEU A 134 -2.06 34.28 25.63
C LEU A 134 -1.05 33.40 24.90
N ALA A 135 -1.25 32.05 24.95
CA ALA A 135 -0.42 31.10 24.21
C ALA A 135 -0.70 31.16 22.71
N ASN A 136 -1.94 31.45 22.33
CA ASN A 136 -2.42 31.52 20.93
C ASN A 136 -3.19 32.84 20.73
N SER A 137 -3.35 33.22 19.45
CA SER A 137 -4.24 34.35 19.10
C SER A 137 -5.69 34.02 19.47
N GLY A 138 -6.43 35.03 19.97
CA GLY A 138 -7.80 34.83 20.41
C GLY A 138 -8.62 36.10 20.47
N ASN A 139 -9.95 35.94 20.60
CA ASN A 139 -10.90 37.01 20.83
C ASN A 139 -10.98 37.29 22.32
N PHE A 140 -10.28 38.34 22.74
CA PHE A 140 -10.24 38.81 24.13
C PHE A 140 -11.46 39.66 24.46
N ASN A 141 -12.09 39.38 25.62
CA ASN A 141 -13.22 40.11 26.16
C ASN A 141 -12.89 40.52 27.61
N LEU A 142 -13.14 41.77 27.92
CA LEU A 142 -13.02 42.34 29.25
C LEU A 142 -14.34 43.05 29.59
N GLY A 143 -14.82 42.84 30.80
CA GLY A 143 -15.90 43.61 31.41
C GLY A 143 -15.50 44.07 32.80
N LEU A 144 -15.70 45.38 33.11
CA LEU A 144 -15.54 45.95 34.43
C LEU A 144 -16.93 46.35 34.92
N THR A 145 -17.35 45.84 36.08
CA THR A 145 -18.72 45.99 36.60
C THR A 145 -18.71 46.14 38.11
N GLY A 146 -19.88 46.45 38.73
CA GLY A 146 -20.02 46.56 40.18
C GLY A 146 -19.46 47.87 40.77
N MET A 147 -19.18 48.85 39.93
CA MET A 147 -18.65 50.14 40.33
C MET A 147 -19.75 51.02 40.97
N THR A 148 -19.39 51.79 42.00
CA THR A 148 -20.21 52.79 42.68
C THR A 148 -19.76 54.22 42.40
N ALA A 149 -18.57 54.37 41.81
CA ALA A 149 -17.98 55.62 41.34
C ALA A 149 -17.34 55.40 39.97
N ASP A 150 -16.76 56.42 39.38
CA ASP A 150 -16.22 56.41 38.03
C ASP A 150 -14.82 55.82 37.99
N ALA A 151 -14.69 54.65 37.37
CA ALA A 151 -13.41 53.96 37.11
C ALA A 151 -13.36 53.46 35.67
N ASP A 152 -12.24 53.76 35.05
CA ASP A 152 -11.96 53.42 33.64
C ASP A 152 -11.01 52.24 33.50
N VAL A 153 -11.01 51.61 32.30
CA VAL A 153 -10.10 50.50 32.01
C VAL A 153 -9.35 50.67 30.70
N GLN A 154 -8.10 50.27 30.71
CA GLN A 154 -7.20 50.24 29.55
C GLN A 154 -6.62 48.84 29.37
N LEU A 155 -6.47 48.43 28.12
CA LEU A 155 -5.71 47.25 27.69
C LEU A 155 -4.38 47.75 27.09
N LEU A 156 -3.26 47.19 27.54
CA LEU A 156 -1.93 47.60 27.13
C LEU A 156 -1.17 46.38 26.53
N ASN A 157 -0.24 46.66 25.64
CA ASN A 157 0.69 45.67 25.10
C ASN A 157 1.84 45.37 26.07
N SER A 158 2.76 44.48 25.68
CA SER A 158 3.92 44.09 26.49
C SER A 158 4.88 45.26 26.81
N SER A 159 4.88 46.31 26.01
CA SER A 159 5.69 47.55 26.28
C SER A 159 4.96 48.58 27.15
N GLY A 160 3.74 48.31 27.61
CA GLY A 160 2.92 49.23 28.40
C GLY A 160 2.20 50.31 27.58
N SER A 161 2.19 50.21 26.25
CA SER A 161 1.44 51.13 25.40
C SER A 161 -0.04 50.73 25.34
N VAL A 162 -0.94 51.71 25.47
CA VAL A 162 -2.39 51.48 25.40
C VAL A 162 -2.80 51.05 24.00
N ILE A 163 -3.47 49.91 23.92
CA ILE A 163 -3.98 49.34 22.66
C ILE A 163 -5.51 49.40 22.57
N ALA A 164 -6.21 49.50 23.67
CA ALA A 164 -7.65 49.77 23.75
C ALA A 164 -8.00 50.42 25.10
N SER A 165 -9.12 51.17 25.14
CA SER A 165 -9.64 51.75 26.38
C SER A 165 -11.17 51.77 26.34
N SER A 166 -11.77 51.76 27.53
CA SER A 166 -13.20 52.02 27.74
C SER A 166 -13.31 53.03 28.86
N LEU A 167 -14.01 54.16 28.60
CA LEU A 167 -14.02 55.42 29.41
C LEU A 167 -15.46 55.90 29.57
N ARG A 168 -16.34 55.09 30.16
CA ARG A 168 -17.76 55.40 30.33
C ARG A 168 -17.98 56.06 31.69
N GLY A 169 -18.41 57.31 31.71
CA GLY A 169 -18.58 58.09 32.92
C GLY A 169 -19.53 57.49 33.96
N GLY A 170 -19.20 57.71 35.25
CA GLY A 170 -19.97 57.24 36.38
C GLY A 170 -19.79 55.76 36.70
N SER A 171 -20.82 55.11 37.21
CA SER A 171 -20.80 53.69 37.55
C SER A 171 -21.17 52.77 36.40
N ASN A 172 -21.12 53.25 35.15
CA ASN A 172 -21.48 52.44 33.97
C ASN A 172 -20.43 51.36 33.73
N PRO A 173 -20.88 50.13 33.34
CA PRO A 173 -19.95 49.03 33.02
C PRO A 173 -19.01 49.36 31.86
N GLU A 174 -17.71 49.11 32.05
CA GLU A 174 -16.69 49.23 31.02
C GLU A 174 -16.53 47.91 30.26
N ARG A 175 -16.25 47.97 28.93
CA ARG A 175 -16.07 46.80 28.09
C ARG A 175 -15.00 47.00 27.03
N ILE A 176 -14.13 46.01 26.87
CA ILE A 176 -13.16 45.96 25.78
C ILE A 176 -13.31 44.57 25.12
N THR A 177 -13.55 44.58 23.82
CA THR A 177 -13.51 43.36 22.99
C THR A 177 -12.47 43.58 21.90
N ARG A 178 -11.48 42.70 21.78
CA ARG A 178 -10.40 42.84 20.81
C ARG A 178 -9.78 41.50 20.46
N GLN A 179 -9.43 41.31 19.18
CA GLN A 179 -8.59 40.23 18.77
C GLN A 179 -7.13 40.51 19.18
N LEU A 180 -6.51 39.56 19.89
CA LEU A 180 -5.13 39.64 20.35
C LEU A 180 -4.32 38.51 19.79
N SER A 181 -3.06 38.76 19.43
CA SER A 181 -2.10 37.71 19.08
C SER A 181 -1.57 37.01 20.33
N ALA A 182 -0.88 35.87 20.15
CA ALA A 182 -0.11 35.26 21.23
C ALA A 182 0.87 36.29 21.81
N GLY A 183 0.99 36.36 23.14
CA GLY A 183 1.87 37.35 23.79
C GLY A 183 1.39 37.76 25.16
N THR A 184 2.15 38.65 25.79
CA THR A 184 1.87 39.22 27.14
C THR A 184 1.20 40.57 27.02
N TYR A 185 0.17 40.78 27.83
CA TYR A 185 -0.65 41.99 27.87
C TYR A 185 -0.89 42.41 29.31
N TYR A 186 -1.28 43.68 29.45
CA TYR A 186 -1.62 44.26 30.74
C TYR A 186 -3.00 44.91 30.68
N ILE A 187 -3.70 44.90 31.84
CA ILE A 187 -4.92 45.66 32.07
C ILE A 187 -4.61 46.68 33.15
N ARG A 188 -5.00 47.92 32.92
CA ARG A 188 -4.99 48.98 33.91
C ARG A 188 -6.41 49.40 34.22
N VAL A 189 -6.84 49.23 35.46
CA VAL A 189 -8.05 49.84 36.01
C VAL A 189 -7.61 51.08 36.80
N TYR A 190 -8.24 52.23 36.57
CA TYR A 190 -7.86 53.44 37.26
C TYR A 190 -9.09 54.24 37.66
N CYS A 191 -8.94 54.99 38.82
CA CYS A 191 -9.95 55.86 39.33
C CYS A 191 -10.02 57.15 38.50
N TYR A 192 -11.21 57.47 37.93
CA TYR A 192 -11.46 58.78 37.35
C TYR A 192 -12.02 59.75 38.40
N THR A 193 -13.07 59.34 39.17
CA THR A 193 -13.59 60.11 40.30
C THR A 193 -14.16 59.18 41.38
N GLY A 194 -13.90 59.52 42.68
CA GLY A 194 -14.45 58.77 43.82
C GLY A 194 -13.72 57.46 44.10
N ASN A 195 -14.17 56.75 45.14
CA ASN A 195 -13.65 55.44 45.50
C ASN A 195 -14.68 54.35 45.10
N THR A 196 -14.24 53.28 44.48
CA THR A 196 -15.16 52.19 44.04
C THR A 196 -14.49 50.83 44.12
N ASN A 197 -15.26 49.83 44.55
CA ASN A 197 -14.97 48.41 44.25
C ASN A 197 -15.38 48.13 42.82
N TYR A 198 -14.75 47.12 42.24
CA TYR A 198 -15.13 46.61 40.90
C TYR A 198 -14.98 45.10 40.80
N ASN A 199 -15.63 44.52 39.79
CA ASN A 199 -15.44 43.16 39.33
C ASN A 199 -14.90 43.19 37.89
N LEU A 200 -13.67 42.70 37.70
CA LEU A 200 -13.00 42.57 36.42
C LEU A 200 -13.23 41.15 35.90
N ALA A 201 -14.00 41.00 34.83
CA ALA A 201 -14.26 39.74 34.14
C ALA A 201 -13.47 39.67 32.83
N VAL A 202 -12.69 38.62 32.62
CA VAL A 202 -11.83 38.46 31.43
C VAL A 202 -11.94 37.06 30.83
N SER A 203 -11.92 36.98 29.50
CA SER A 203 -11.82 35.75 28.75
C SER A 203 -11.12 35.95 27.40
N ALA A 204 -10.55 34.92 26.82
CA ALA A 204 -10.02 34.90 25.45
C ALA A 204 -10.35 33.59 24.78
N ALA A 205 -11.33 33.58 23.90
CA ALA A 205 -11.63 32.43 23.08
C ALA A 205 -10.58 32.33 21.97
N PRO A 206 -9.98 31.15 21.73
CA PRO A 206 -9.11 30.94 20.57
C PRO A 206 -9.81 31.37 19.29
N LEU A 207 -9.06 31.88 18.31
CA LEU A 207 -9.58 32.09 16.97
C LEU A 207 -9.83 30.71 16.38
N ALA A 208 -10.99 30.52 15.72
CA ALA A 208 -11.18 29.37 14.87
C ALA A 208 -10.03 29.31 13.84
N PRO A 209 -9.41 28.17 13.61
CA PRO A 209 -8.45 28.01 12.54
C PRO A 209 -9.08 28.47 11.21
N VAL A 210 -8.28 29.07 10.33
CA VAL A 210 -8.78 29.45 9.00
C VAL A 210 -8.82 28.17 8.18
N ASP A 211 -10.01 27.73 7.81
CA ASP A 211 -10.22 26.67 6.81
C ASP A 211 -9.78 27.22 5.43
N LEU A 212 -8.74 26.60 4.85
CA LEU A 212 -8.15 26.96 3.57
C LEU A 212 -8.46 25.92 2.49
N ALA A 213 -8.72 24.68 2.86
CA ALA A 213 -9.10 23.60 1.95
C ALA A 213 -10.62 23.50 1.88
N GLY A 214 -11.16 23.33 0.71
CA GLY A 214 -12.64 23.27 0.58
C GLY A 214 -13.19 21.89 0.88
N ASN A 215 -14.40 21.84 1.39
CA ASN A 215 -15.10 20.62 1.84
C ASN A 215 -15.61 19.68 0.72
N THR A 216 -15.32 19.96 -0.55
CA THR A 216 -15.77 19.15 -1.70
C THR A 216 -14.71 19.11 -2.81
N LEU A 217 -14.81 18.10 -3.69
CA LEU A 217 -13.94 18.02 -4.89
C LEU A 217 -14.00 19.30 -5.74
N ALA A 218 -15.17 19.94 -5.83
CA ALA A 218 -15.36 21.14 -6.64
C ALA A 218 -14.68 22.38 -6.03
N THR A 219 -14.58 22.43 -4.70
CA THR A 219 -13.96 23.52 -3.94
C THR A 219 -12.53 23.20 -3.48
N ALA A 220 -11.98 22.06 -3.90
CA ALA A 220 -10.68 21.58 -3.51
C ALA A 220 -9.58 22.64 -3.72
N ARG A 221 -8.78 22.86 -2.67
CA ARG A 221 -7.62 23.75 -2.71
C ARG A 221 -6.58 23.27 -3.70
N ALA A 222 -6.24 24.08 -4.68
CA ALA A 222 -5.15 23.75 -5.60
C ALA A 222 -3.79 23.83 -4.88
N ILE A 223 -3.00 22.75 -4.96
CA ILE A 223 -1.67 22.65 -4.38
C ILE A 223 -0.63 22.27 -5.43
N THR A 224 0.63 22.61 -5.18
CA THR A 224 1.76 22.23 -6.02
C THR A 224 2.45 21.01 -5.42
N VAL A 225 2.70 20.01 -6.25
CA VAL A 225 3.45 18.81 -5.89
C VAL A 225 4.65 18.68 -6.82
N GLY A 226 5.85 18.78 -6.28
CA GLY A 226 7.12 18.69 -7.00
C GLY A 226 8.05 17.63 -6.41
N SER A 227 9.31 17.59 -6.88
CA SER A 227 10.31 16.64 -6.38
C SER A 227 10.76 16.91 -4.94
N SER A 228 10.69 18.16 -4.50
CA SER A 228 10.88 18.53 -3.09
C SER A 228 9.55 18.46 -2.34
N THR A 229 9.61 18.08 -1.07
CA THR A 229 8.44 18.06 -0.19
C THR A 229 7.92 19.47 0.05
N THR A 230 6.63 19.68 -0.20
CA THR A 230 5.89 20.90 0.11
C THR A 230 4.89 20.59 1.21
N SER A 231 4.77 21.50 2.20
CA SER A 231 3.88 21.31 3.34
C SER A 231 2.75 22.33 3.33
N TYR A 232 1.56 21.87 3.73
CA TYR A 232 0.33 22.65 3.86
C TYR A 232 -0.27 22.37 5.23
N THR A 233 -0.68 23.42 5.95
CA THR A 233 -1.32 23.31 7.25
C THR A 233 -2.78 23.67 7.13
N ASP A 234 -3.64 22.92 7.82
CA ASP A 234 -5.05 23.17 7.93
C ASP A 234 -5.61 22.47 9.18
N TRP A 235 -6.93 22.37 9.31
CA TRP A 235 -7.58 21.65 10.39
C TRP A 235 -8.85 20.96 9.92
N VAL A 236 -9.23 19.87 10.57
CA VAL A 236 -10.51 19.17 10.37
C VAL A 236 -11.16 18.89 11.72
N GLY A 237 -12.50 18.79 11.74
CA GLY A 237 -13.24 18.54 12.96
C GLY A 237 -14.74 18.55 12.79
N SER A 238 -15.47 18.77 13.88
CA SER A 238 -16.94 18.68 13.95
C SER A 238 -17.67 19.69 13.05
N THR A 239 -17.07 20.83 12.75
CA THR A 239 -17.65 21.88 11.88
C THR A 239 -16.97 21.96 10.52
N ASP A 240 -15.87 21.24 10.33
CA ASP A 240 -15.12 21.11 9.10
C ASP A 240 -14.76 19.64 8.86
N THR A 241 -15.65 18.94 8.21
CA THR A 241 -15.64 17.48 8.16
C THR A 241 -14.80 16.90 7.04
N ASN A 242 -14.28 17.72 6.12
CA ASN A 242 -13.46 17.27 5.01
C ASN A 242 -12.63 18.41 4.43
N ASP A 243 -11.38 18.16 4.21
CA ASP A 243 -10.49 19.00 3.43
C ASP A 243 -10.10 18.32 2.13
N TYR A 244 -10.39 18.97 1.02
CA TYR A 244 -9.99 18.49 -0.30
C TYR A 244 -8.87 19.36 -0.89
N TYR A 245 -7.82 18.69 -1.33
CA TYR A 245 -6.72 19.29 -2.09
C TYR A 245 -6.70 18.71 -3.49
N ARG A 246 -6.37 19.53 -4.49
CA ARG A 246 -6.22 19.11 -5.88
C ARG A 246 -4.82 19.39 -6.37
N PHE A 247 -4.20 18.41 -7.03
CA PHE A 247 -2.92 18.60 -7.70
C PHE A 247 -2.90 17.93 -9.07
N THR A 248 -1.94 18.33 -9.92
CA THR A 248 -1.75 17.74 -11.25
C THR A 248 -0.29 17.36 -11.42
N LEU A 249 -0.06 16.13 -11.88
CA LEU A 249 1.25 15.65 -12.28
C LEU A 249 1.37 15.77 -13.80
N ALA A 250 2.39 16.47 -14.26
CA ALA A 250 2.70 16.58 -15.70
C ALA A 250 3.26 15.28 -16.27
N ASN A 251 3.95 14.50 -15.47
CA ASN A 251 4.56 13.22 -15.82
C ASN A 251 4.23 12.16 -14.75
N SER A 252 4.36 10.89 -15.12
CA SER A 252 4.27 9.78 -14.13
C SER A 252 5.36 9.93 -13.07
N GLY A 253 5.02 9.58 -11.81
CA GLY A 253 5.95 9.73 -10.71
C GLY A 253 5.59 8.92 -9.46
N ASN A 254 6.57 8.78 -8.56
CA ASN A 254 6.35 8.25 -7.23
C ASN A 254 5.83 9.39 -6.35
N PHE A 255 4.56 9.33 -5.98
CA PHE A 255 3.90 10.27 -5.08
C PHE A 255 4.03 9.81 -3.64
N ASN A 256 4.40 10.73 -2.75
CA ASN A 256 4.47 10.50 -1.32
C ASN A 256 3.66 11.58 -0.60
N LEU A 257 2.88 11.14 0.37
CA LEU A 257 2.08 11.96 1.26
C LEU A 257 2.36 11.56 2.70
N GLY A 258 2.51 12.54 3.59
CA GLY A 258 2.53 12.37 5.03
C GLY A 258 1.58 13.36 5.69
N LEU A 259 0.78 12.91 6.66
CA LEU A 259 -0.08 13.73 7.51
C LEU A 259 0.43 13.64 8.94
N THR A 260 0.77 14.77 9.56
CA THR A 260 1.43 14.81 10.87
C THR A 260 0.91 15.99 11.71
N GLY A 261 1.31 16.03 13.00
CA GLY A 261 0.98 17.15 13.90
C GLY A 261 -0.45 17.14 14.40
N MET A 262 -1.14 16.02 14.30
CA MET A 262 -2.51 15.84 14.76
C MET A 262 -2.58 15.77 16.29
N THR A 263 -3.64 16.34 16.86
CA THR A 263 -3.98 16.31 18.30
C THR A 263 -5.21 15.44 18.58
N ALA A 264 -5.92 15.02 17.53
CA ALA A 264 -7.00 14.07 17.52
C ALA A 264 -6.88 13.19 16.27
N ASP A 265 -7.76 12.20 16.09
CA ASP A 265 -7.70 11.21 15.03
C ASP A 265 -8.24 11.76 13.70
N ALA A 266 -7.38 11.82 12.69
CA ALA A 266 -7.76 12.21 11.33
C ALA A 266 -7.06 11.34 10.29
N ASP A 267 -7.82 10.94 9.29
CA ASP A 267 -7.44 10.03 8.22
C ASP A 267 -7.21 10.75 6.89
N VAL A 268 -6.51 10.07 5.97
CA VAL A 268 -6.26 10.63 4.65
C VAL A 268 -6.53 9.62 3.53
N GLN A 269 -7.06 10.13 2.42
CA GLN A 269 -7.31 9.38 1.19
C GLN A 269 -6.67 10.09 -0.01
N LEU A 270 -6.13 9.30 -0.92
CA LEU A 270 -5.73 9.71 -2.27
C LEU A 270 -6.81 9.27 -3.26
N LEU A 271 -7.27 10.19 -4.12
CA LEU A 271 -8.35 9.94 -5.05
C LEU A 271 -7.92 10.27 -6.50
N ASN A 272 -8.54 9.59 -7.46
CA ASN A 272 -8.37 9.90 -8.88
C ASN A 272 -9.20 11.13 -9.31
N SER A 273 -9.12 11.49 -10.59
CA SER A 273 -9.84 12.64 -11.16
C SER A 273 -11.37 12.55 -11.06
N SER A 274 -11.93 11.35 -10.93
CA SER A 274 -13.37 11.12 -10.73
C SER A 274 -13.80 11.11 -9.27
N GLY A 275 -12.85 11.25 -8.31
CA GLY A 275 -13.12 11.18 -6.87
C GLY A 275 -13.15 9.76 -6.29
N SER A 276 -12.77 8.74 -7.07
CA SER A 276 -12.65 7.37 -6.55
C SER A 276 -11.34 7.20 -5.77
N VAL A 277 -11.41 6.52 -4.63
CA VAL A 277 -10.24 6.27 -3.76
C VAL A 277 -9.24 5.35 -4.44
N ILE A 278 -7.98 5.78 -4.51
CA ILE A 278 -6.83 5.01 -5.01
C ILE A 278 -6.10 4.33 -3.84
N ALA A 279 -5.92 5.07 -2.75
CA ALA A 279 -5.24 4.62 -1.54
C ALA A 279 -5.77 5.37 -0.31
N SER A 280 -5.63 4.77 0.86
CA SER A 280 -5.99 5.38 2.15
C SER A 280 -4.97 5.01 3.22
N SER A 281 -4.85 5.87 4.22
CA SER A 281 -4.11 5.62 5.46
C SER A 281 -5.01 6.02 6.61
N THR A 282 -5.20 5.11 7.61
CA THR A 282 -6.20 5.22 8.69
C THR A 282 -5.62 4.68 10.00
N ASN A 283 -4.50 5.24 10.44
CA ASN A 283 -3.88 4.88 11.72
C ASN A 283 -4.59 5.59 12.87
N GLY A 284 -4.97 4.88 13.91
CA GLY A 284 -5.76 5.44 15.00
C GLY A 284 -5.04 6.47 15.86
N GLY A 285 -5.81 7.42 16.39
CA GLY A 285 -5.35 8.44 17.35
C GLY A 285 -4.53 9.55 16.70
N THR A 286 -3.43 9.95 17.34
CA THR A 286 -2.53 11.01 16.83
C THR A 286 -1.36 10.47 16.00
N ALA A 287 -1.42 9.18 15.60
CA ALA A 287 -0.38 8.57 14.77
C ALA A 287 -0.36 9.20 13.38
N SER A 288 0.84 9.36 12.82
CA SER A 288 1.01 9.94 11.49
C SER A 288 0.43 9.03 10.39
N GLU A 289 -0.23 9.64 9.39
CA GLU A 289 -0.68 8.96 8.20
C GLU A 289 0.35 9.07 7.07
N SER A 290 0.42 8.04 6.23
CA SER A 290 1.30 8.06 5.07
C SER A 290 0.73 7.26 3.89
N ILE A 291 0.86 7.83 2.68
CA ILE A 291 0.53 7.17 1.43
C ILE A 291 1.71 7.31 0.48
N THR A 292 2.18 6.18 -0.05
CA THR A 292 3.11 6.14 -1.18
C THR A 292 2.43 5.44 -2.33
N SER A 293 2.38 6.09 -3.50
CA SER A 293 1.72 5.54 -4.69
C SER A 293 2.45 5.95 -5.95
N GLN A 294 2.50 5.05 -6.93
CA GLN A 294 2.93 5.42 -8.27
C GLN A 294 1.74 5.95 -9.05
N LEU A 295 1.84 7.17 -9.53
CA LEU A 295 0.77 7.86 -10.26
C LEU A 295 1.20 8.18 -11.68
N GLY A 296 0.27 8.05 -12.63
CA GLY A 296 0.43 8.53 -14.00
C GLY A 296 0.40 10.07 -14.09
N ALA A 297 0.66 10.64 -15.28
CA ALA A 297 0.31 12.03 -15.55
C ALA A 297 -1.21 12.21 -15.41
N GLY A 298 -1.65 13.28 -14.75
CA GLY A 298 -3.09 13.48 -14.52
C GLY A 298 -3.40 14.33 -13.29
N THR A 299 -4.69 14.56 -13.07
CA THR A 299 -5.21 15.29 -11.91
C THR A 299 -5.67 14.32 -10.84
N TYR A 300 -5.33 14.63 -9.59
CA TYR A 300 -5.62 13.84 -8.41
C TYR A 300 -6.11 14.73 -7.28
N TYR A 301 -6.74 14.09 -6.29
CA TYR A 301 -7.21 14.75 -5.09
C TYR A 301 -6.70 14.04 -3.84
N ILE A 302 -6.53 14.81 -2.78
CA ILE A 302 -6.30 14.32 -1.41
C ILE A 302 -7.53 14.74 -0.61
N ARG A 303 -8.04 13.85 0.21
CA ARG A 303 -9.07 14.12 1.20
C ARG A 303 -8.52 13.84 2.58
N VAL A 304 -8.54 14.85 3.47
CA VAL A 304 -8.30 14.70 4.91
C VAL A 304 -9.65 14.80 5.60
N TYR A 305 -9.92 13.94 6.58
CA TYR A 305 -11.19 13.95 7.31
C TYR A 305 -10.99 13.50 8.76
N PRO A 306 -11.75 14.06 9.73
CA PRO A 306 -11.64 13.66 11.12
C PRO A 306 -12.30 12.28 11.31
N TYR A 307 -11.63 11.38 12.04
CA TYR A 307 -12.25 10.17 12.58
C TYR A 307 -12.86 10.46 13.95
N THR A 308 -12.13 11.14 14.84
CA THR A 308 -12.63 11.61 16.14
C THR A 308 -12.00 12.94 16.53
N GLY A 309 -12.83 13.88 17.02
CA GLY A 309 -12.37 15.16 17.56
C GLY A 309 -11.97 16.18 16.51
N ASP A 310 -11.48 17.33 16.97
CA ASP A 310 -11.02 18.44 16.15
C ASP A 310 -9.48 18.47 16.20
N THR A 311 -8.81 18.58 15.04
CA THR A 311 -7.35 18.57 14.97
C THR A 311 -6.81 19.48 13.87
N ASN A 312 -5.73 20.21 14.21
CA ASN A 312 -4.86 20.76 13.17
C ASN A 312 -3.99 19.64 12.60
N TYR A 313 -3.52 19.82 11.38
CA TYR A 313 -2.59 18.89 10.76
C TYR A 313 -1.57 19.60 9.86
N ASN A 314 -0.50 18.90 9.52
CA ASN A 314 0.47 19.26 8.51
C ASN A 314 0.47 18.20 7.42
N LEU A 315 0.03 18.56 6.21
CA LEU A 315 0.03 17.74 5.01
C LEU A 315 1.32 17.99 4.23
N ALA A 316 2.21 17.02 4.17
CA ALA A 316 3.46 17.05 3.41
C ALA A 316 3.32 16.21 2.14
N VAL A 317 3.60 16.78 0.97
CA VAL A 317 3.47 16.08 -0.31
C VAL A 317 4.69 16.29 -1.19
N SER A 318 5.06 15.24 -1.94
CA SER A 318 6.09 15.29 -2.97
C SER A 318 5.78 14.27 -4.08
N ALA A 319 6.29 14.50 -5.29
CA ALA A 319 6.29 13.53 -6.36
C ALA A 319 7.61 13.62 -7.14
N THR A 320 8.39 12.56 -7.08
CA THR A 320 9.56 12.45 -7.96
C THR A 320 9.10 11.95 -9.33
N THR A 321 9.52 12.62 -10.39
CA THR A 321 9.33 12.07 -11.74
C THR A 321 9.92 10.66 -11.77
N ALA A 322 9.13 9.69 -12.24
CA ALA A 322 9.70 8.40 -12.56
C ALA A 322 10.83 8.67 -13.58
N THR A 323 12.06 8.35 -13.20
CA THR A 323 13.14 8.30 -14.18
C THR A 323 12.77 7.16 -15.12
N VAL A 324 12.27 7.51 -16.31
CA VAL A 324 12.08 6.52 -17.38
C VAL A 324 13.48 6.01 -17.67
N THR A 325 13.76 4.78 -17.30
CA THR A 325 15.00 4.12 -17.70
C THR A 325 15.05 4.18 -19.23
N PRO A 326 16.10 4.71 -19.83
CA PRO A 326 16.19 4.74 -21.28
C PRO A 326 15.88 3.35 -21.85
N GLY A 327 14.89 3.27 -22.74
CA GLY A 327 14.43 2.01 -23.31
C GLY A 327 13.21 1.35 -22.65
N TYR A 328 12.68 1.84 -21.50
CA TYR A 328 11.44 1.31 -20.90
C TYR A 328 10.19 1.97 -21.47
N SER A 329 9.21 1.16 -21.82
CA SER A 329 7.89 1.55 -22.33
C SER A 329 6.79 1.11 -21.38
N ALA A 330 5.81 1.98 -21.10
CA ALA A 330 4.63 1.61 -20.30
C ALA A 330 3.76 0.53 -20.98
N ILE A 331 3.95 0.32 -22.28
CA ILE A 331 3.23 -0.70 -23.06
C ILE A 331 3.99 -2.03 -23.01
N SER A 332 5.26 -2.04 -23.41
CA SER A 332 6.06 -3.23 -23.66
C SER A 332 7.21 -3.45 -22.66
N GLY A 333 7.29 -2.63 -21.60
CA GLY A 333 8.38 -2.72 -20.63
C GLY A 333 9.73 -2.46 -21.26
N TYR A 334 10.65 -3.39 -21.11
CA TYR A 334 11.98 -3.37 -21.75
C TYR A 334 11.97 -3.91 -23.18
N GLY A 335 10.81 -4.44 -23.64
CA GLY A 335 10.61 -4.90 -25.02
C GLY A 335 10.81 -6.40 -25.18
N LEU A 336 11.01 -6.82 -26.45
CA LEU A 336 11.13 -8.23 -26.84
C LEU A 336 12.40 -8.87 -26.26
N VAL A 337 12.22 -10.02 -25.59
CA VAL A 337 13.35 -10.83 -25.11
C VAL A 337 14.22 -11.32 -26.28
N ASN A 338 15.54 -11.37 -26.09
CA ASN A 338 16.49 -11.80 -27.10
C ASN A 338 17.51 -12.79 -26.53
N ALA A 339 17.41 -14.04 -26.90
CA ALA A 339 18.25 -15.12 -26.38
C ALA A 339 19.75 -14.94 -26.75
N ALA A 340 20.05 -14.54 -27.97
CA ALA A 340 21.43 -14.32 -28.42
C ALA A 340 22.15 -13.27 -27.56
N LYS A 341 21.48 -12.15 -27.29
CA LYS A 341 22.01 -11.05 -26.46
C LYS A 341 22.06 -11.46 -24.97
N ALA A 342 21.01 -12.14 -24.49
CA ALA A 342 20.91 -12.55 -23.09
C ALA A 342 21.98 -13.58 -22.72
N VAL A 343 22.19 -14.61 -23.54
CA VAL A 343 23.24 -15.63 -23.34
C VAL A 343 24.64 -15.00 -23.47
N ALA A 344 24.85 -14.15 -24.47
CA ALA A 344 26.12 -13.42 -24.58
C ALA A 344 26.38 -12.52 -23.35
N GLY A 345 25.34 -11.84 -22.85
CA GLY A 345 25.41 -11.04 -21.62
C GLY A 345 25.74 -11.89 -20.37
N ALA A 346 25.17 -13.09 -20.26
CA ALA A 346 25.48 -14.05 -19.20
C ALA A 346 26.96 -14.47 -19.17
N LEU A 347 27.62 -14.41 -20.34
CA LEU A 347 29.03 -14.74 -20.54
C LEU A 347 29.96 -13.52 -20.57
N ASN A 348 29.41 -12.29 -20.45
CA ASN A 348 30.12 -11.04 -20.66
C ASN A 348 30.78 -10.95 -22.07
N GLN A 349 30.08 -11.43 -23.09
CA GLN A 349 30.52 -11.44 -24.49
C GLN A 349 29.68 -10.45 -25.32
N THR A 350 30.17 -10.16 -26.54
CA THR A 350 29.38 -9.44 -27.56
C THR A 350 28.21 -10.31 -28.03
N PRO A 351 27.09 -9.73 -28.45
CA PRO A 351 25.96 -10.46 -29.01
C PRO A 351 26.38 -11.45 -30.09
N PHE A 352 25.76 -12.63 -30.11
CA PHE A 352 26.05 -13.64 -31.13
C PHE A 352 25.57 -13.16 -32.50
N ALA A 353 26.31 -13.57 -33.55
CA ALA A 353 25.95 -13.25 -34.93
C ALA A 353 24.67 -13.98 -35.33
N ASP A 354 23.88 -13.34 -36.20
CA ASP A 354 22.67 -13.94 -36.78
C ASP A 354 22.98 -15.23 -37.51
N VAL A 355 22.07 -16.18 -37.41
CA VAL A 355 22.10 -17.47 -38.13
C VAL A 355 20.88 -17.58 -39.07
N PRO A 356 20.89 -18.51 -40.03
CA PRO A 356 19.70 -18.76 -40.88
C PRO A 356 18.47 -19.11 -40.01
N THR A 357 17.31 -18.68 -40.47
CA THR A 357 16.01 -18.99 -39.87
C THR A 357 15.84 -20.50 -39.67
N PHE A 358 15.51 -20.90 -38.44
CA PHE A 358 15.29 -22.28 -38.08
C PHE A 358 13.87 -22.74 -38.48
N GLY A 359 13.76 -23.98 -38.97
CA GLY A 359 12.49 -24.66 -39.16
C GLY A 359 11.55 -24.00 -40.19
N GLY A 360 10.26 -24.05 -39.91
CA GLY A 360 9.19 -23.57 -40.78
C GLY A 360 8.36 -22.43 -40.15
N ALA A 361 7.18 -22.18 -40.72
CA ALA A 361 6.26 -21.15 -40.26
C ALA A 361 5.80 -21.33 -38.79
N ASN A 362 5.79 -22.57 -38.30
CA ASN A 362 5.40 -22.87 -36.90
C ASN A 362 6.48 -22.51 -35.88
N ASP A 363 7.73 -22.35 -36.33
CA ASP A 363 8.90 -22.06 -35.48
C ASP A 363 9.18 -20.54 -35.36
N TRP A 364 8.24 -19.70 -35.77
CA TRP A 364 8.41 -18.25 -35.76
C TRP A 364 8.76 -17.72 -34.37
N GLY A 365 8.23 -18.35 -33.31
CA GLY A 365 8.43 -17.92 -31.93
C GLY A 365 9.89 -18.04 -31.49
N VAL A 366 10.53 -19.20 -31.73
CA VAL A 366 11.95 -19.42 -31.38
C VAL A 366 12.89 -18.55 -32.21
N ASN A 367 12.52 -18.28 -33.47
CA ASN A 367 13.26 -17.35 -34.35
C ASN A 367 13.13 -15.90 -33.86
N LEU A 368 11.93 -15.44 -33.50
CA LEU A 368 11.69 -14.08 -33.07
C LEU A 368 12.47 -13.74 -31.77
N VAL A 369 12.67 -14.70 -30.88
CA VAL A 369 13.48 -14.50 -29.68
C VAL A 369 14.98 -14.78 -29.88
N ASN A 370 15.43 -15.03 -31.11
CA ASN A 370 16.84 -15.33 -31.45
C ASN A 370 17.42 -16.54 -30.66
N ALA A 371 16.65 -17.60 -30.48
CA ALA A 371 17.10 -18.84 -29.83
C ALA A 371 18.09 -19.63 -30.71
N PRO A 372 17.92 -19.73 -32.05
CA PRO A 372 18.86 -20.44 -32.93
C PRO A 372 20.30 -19.94 -32.85
N GLU A 373 20.51 -18.65 -32.59
CA GLU A 373 21.83 -18.04 -32.41
C GLU A 373 22.54 -18.58 -31.14
N ALA A 374 21.78 -18.82 -30.06
CA ALA A 374 22.30 -19.45 -28.85
C ALA A 374 22.57 -20.95 -29.10
N TRP A 375 21.69 -21.65 -29.80
CA TRP A 375 21.87 -23.07 -30.17
C TRP A 375 23.13 -23.28 -31.02
N ALA A 376 23.41 -22.40 -31.95
CA ALA A 376 24.62 -22.44 -32.79
C ALA A 376 25.93 -22.33 -31.97
N ARG A 377 25.83 -21.87 -30.71
CA ARG A 377 26.93 -21.81 -29.75
C ARG A 377 26.94 -22.98 -28.77
N GLY A 378 26.01 -23.93 -28.92
CA GLY A 378 25.90 -25.11 -28.04
C GLY A 378 25.06 -24.89 -26.77
N TYR A 379 24.42 -23.73 -26.61
CA TYR A 379 23.55 -23.44 -25.46
C TYR A 379 22.11 -23.80 -25.81
N THR A 380 21.62 -24.91 -25.27
CA THR A 380 20.34 -25.51 -25.62
C THR A 380 19.46 -25.81 -24.41
N GLY A 381 19.86 -25.32 -23.22
CA GLY A 381 19.16 -25.56 -21.95
C GLY A 381 19.64 -26.80 -21.18
N GLN A 382 20.71 -27.44 -21.63
CA GLN A 382 21.26 -28.64 -20.98
C GLN A 382 21.66 -28.38 -19.53
N GLY A 383 21.30 -29.32 -18.64
CA GLY A 383 21.57 -29.24 -17.20
C GLY A 383 20.60 -28.36 -16.40
N VAL A 384 19.65 -27.69 -17.07
CA VAL A 384 18.69 -26.79 -16.42
C VAL A 384 17.35 -27.46 -16.22
N VAL A 385 16.77 -27.32 -15.03
CA VAL A 385 15.43 -27.81 -14.67
C VAL A 385 14.46 -26.62 -14.65
N VAL A 386 13.39 -26.73 -15.48
CA VAL A 386 12.32 -25.75 -15.54
C VAL A 386 11.04 -26.35 -14.98
N ALA A 387 10.59 -25.86 -13.83
CA ALA A 387 9.32 -26.26 -13.25
C ALA A 387 8.16 -25.55 -13.95
N VAL A 388 7.17 -26.32 -14.41
CA VAL A 388 5.95 -25.83 -15.03
C VAL A 388 4.81 -25.93 -14.01
N LEU A 389 4.47 -24.81 -13.39
CA LEU A 389 3.35 -24.68 -12.45
C LEU A 389 2.07 -24.40 -13.24
N ASP A 390 1.32 -25.45 -13.56
CA ASP A 390 0.21 -25.37 -14.52
C ASP A 390 -0.85 -26.48 -14.30
N THR A 391 -1.59 -26.85 -15.35
CA THR A 391 -2.63 -27.91 -15.37
C THR A 391 -2.07 -29.33 -15.43
N GLY A 392 -0.75 -29.49 -15.35
CA GLY A 392 -0.01 -30.74 -15.54
C GLY A 392 0.72 -30.77 -16.87
N VAL A 393 1.40 -31.89 -17.17
CA VAL A 393 2.16 -32.11 -18.42
C VAL A 393 1.92 -33.54 -18.92
N ASP A 394 1.67 -33.72 -20.22
CA ASP A 394 1.70 -35.03 -20.83
C ASP A 394 3.15 -35.52 -20.99
N ARG A 395 3.67 -36.14 -19.93
CA ARG A 395 5.04 -36.66 -19.88
C ARG A 395 5.32 -37.80 -20.85
N ASN A 396 4.26 -38.34 -21.47
CA ASN A 396 4.37 -39.43 -22.48
C ASN A 396 4.42 -38.88 -23.91
N HIS A 397 4.25 -37.56 -24.10
CA HIS A 397 4.30 -36.94 -25.41
C HIS A 397 5.67 -37.16 -26.07
N ALA A 398 5.71 -37.57 -27.35
CA ALA A 398 6.94 -37.94 -28.04
C ALA A 398 8.02 -36.82 -28.03
N ASP A 399 7.60 -35.55 -28.12
CA ASP A 399 8.50 -34.40 -28.07
C ASP A 399 8.90 -33.99 -26.64
N LEU A 400 8.29 -34.55 -25.59
CA LEU A 400 8.56 -34.16 -24.21
C LEU A 400 9.19 -35.27 -23.36
N ALA A 401 8.88 -36.55 -23.67
CA ALA A 401 9.25 -37.71 -22.85
C ALA A 401 10.76 -37.79 -22.53
N GLY A 402 11.61 -37.39 -23.47
CA GLY A 402 13.06 -37.34 -23.27
C GLY A 402 13.54 -36.22 -22.37
N ASN A 403 12.70 -35.22 -22.12
CA ASN A 403 13.02 -34.01 -21.39
C ASN A 403 12.26 -33.86 -20.06
N ILE A 404 11.56 -34.88 -19.60
CA ILE A 404 10.89 -34.87 -18.31
C ILE A 404 11.92 -35.05 -17.20
N TRP A 405 11.81 -34.21 -16.16
CA TRP A 405 12.54 -34.33 -14.91
C TRP A 405 12.03 -35.54 -14.11
N THR A 406 12.94 -36.21 -13.42
CA THR A 406 12.60 -37.28 -12.49
C THR A 406 13.24 -37.05 -11.16
N ASN A 407 12.49 -37.26 -10.07
CA ASN A 407 13.03 -37.29 -8.73
C ASN A 407 13.87 -38.54 -8.52
N ALA A 408 15.19 -38.37 -8.46
CA ALA A 408 16.12 -39.48 -8.28
C ALA A 408 16.10 -40.07 -6.85
N GLY A 409 15.49 -39.33 -5.90
CA GLY A 409 15.31 -39.78 -4.53
C GLY A 409 14.17 -40.77 -4.33
N GLU A 410 13.26 -40.91 -5.35
CA GLU A 410 12.06 -41.71 -5.27
C GLU A 410 12.16 -43.06 -6.03
N ILE A 411 11.52 -44.09 -5.47
CA ILE A 411 11.34 -45.39 -6.09
C ILE A 411 9.88 -45.52 -6.56
N ALA A 412 9.67 -45.60 -7.86
CA ALA A 412 8.32 -45.54 -8.44
C ALA A 412 7.40 -46.63 -7.92
N ASN A 413 6.19 -46.24 -7.47
CA ASN A 413 5.05 -47.09 -7.10
C ASN A 413 5.33 -48.05 -5.90
N ASP A 414 6.21 -47.70 -4.98
CA ASP A 414 6.41 -48.46 -3.75
C ASP A 414 5.52 -47.96 -2.57
N GLY A 415 4.86 -46.80 -2.75
CA GLY A 415 3.93 -46.23 -1.78
C GLY A 415 4.63 -45.55 -0.61
N LEU A 416 5.92 -45.27 -0.71
CA LEU A 416 6.72 -44.62 0.29
C LEU A 416 7.19 -43.23 -0.23
N ASP A 417 7.48 -42.34 0.70
CA ASP A 417 8.23 -41.11 0.51
C ASP A 417 9.69 -41.43 0.82
N ASN A 418 10.47 -41.80 -0.24
CA ASN A 418 11.81 -42.36 -0.05
C ASN A 418 12.86 -41.28 0.26
N ASP A 419 12.64 -40.04 -0.20
CA ASP A 419 13.55 -38.92 0.06
C ASP A 419 13.15 -38.04 1.27
N GLY A 420 11.96 -38.31 1.86
CA GLY A 420 11.49 -37.63 3.07
C GLY A 420 11.04 -36.19 2.83
N ASN A 421 10.65 -35.86 1.58
CA ASN A 421 10.23 -34.51 1.21
C ASN A 421 8.75 -34.23 1.52
N GLY A 422 7.97 -35.23 1.95
CA GLY A 422 6.56 -35.16 2.29
C GLY A 422 5.61 -35.54 1.14
N TYR A 423 6.11 -36.03 -0.01
CA TYR A 423 5.35 -36.35 -1.21
C TYR A 423 5.65 -37.76 -1.70
N VAL A 424 4.71 -38.66 -1.44
CA VAL A 424 4.83 -40.11 -1.76
C VAL A 424 4.85 -40.38 -3.26
N ASP A 425 5.84 -41.10 -3.75
CA ASP A 425 5.98 -41.48 -5.18
C ASP A 425 5.99 -40.28 -6.14
N ASP A 426 6.58 -39.15 -5.78
CA ASP A 426 6.61 -37.92 -6.60
C ASP A 426 7.65 -37.96 -7.74
N VAL A 427 7.89 -39.15 -8.27
CA VAL A 427 8.91 -39.43 -9.30
C VAL A 427 8.87 -38.46 -10.49
N TYR A 428 7.70 -37.97 -10.85
CA TYR A 428 7.49 -37.04 -11.98
C TYR A 428 6.85 -35.72 -11.52
N GLY A 429 7.14 -35.28 -10.30
CA GLY A 429 6.56 -34.09 -9.71
C GLY A 429 5.28 -34.37 -8.93
N TRP A 430 4.60 -33.30 -8.49
CA TRP A 430 3.44 -33.40 -7.59
C TRP A 430 2.21 -32.62 -8.08
N ASN A 431 1.02 -33.13 -7.76
CA ASN A 431 -0.27 -32.54 -8.06
C ASN A 431 -0.88 -31.90 -6.79
N PHE A 432 -0.68 -30.61 -6.63
CA PHE A 432 -1.23 -29.81 -5.53
C PHE A 432 -2.73 -29.52 -5.67
N ALA A 433 -3.28 -29.64 -6.87
CA ALA A 433 -4.72 -29.48 -7.05
C ALA A 433 -5.53 -30.62 -6.45
N ASN A 434 -4.96 -31.84 -6.42
CA ASN A 434 -5.63 -33.05 -5.95
C ASN A 434 -4.87 -33.77 -4.80
N GLY A 435 -3.68 -33.31 -4.39
CA GLY A 435 -2.88 -33.90 -3.31
C GLY A 435 -2.38 -35.33 -3.65
N ASN A 436 -1.83 -35.55 -4.86
CA ASN A 436 -1.31 -36.86 -5.29
C ASN A 436 -0.18 -36.68 -6.31
N ASN A 437 0.42 -37.83 -6.74
CA ASN A 437 1.54 -37.85 -7.69
C ASN A 437 1.11 -37.87 -9.17
N ASN A 438 -0.19 -37.74 -9.49
CA ASN A 438 -0.67 -37.70 -10.88
C ASN A 438 -0.53 -36.30 -11.48
N THR A 439 0.56 -36.04 -12.17
CA THR A 439 0.88 -34.76 -12.83
C THR A 439 0.46 -34.72 -14.31
N LEU A 440 -0.28 -35.71 -14.80
CA LEU A 440 -0.76 -35.71 -16.19
C LEU A 440 -1.74 -34.55 -16.44
N ASP A 441 -1.64 -33.98 -17.63
CA ASP A 441 -2.45 -32.85 -18.07
C ASP A 441 -3.78 -33.33 -18.69
N GLY A 442 -4.89 -33.05 -18.03
CA GLY A 442 -6.24 -33.27 -18.53
C GLY A 442 -6.87 -32.04 -19.20
N ASN A 443 -6.13 -30.92 -19.28
CA ASN A 443 -6.60 -29.64 -19.83
C ASN A 443 -6.04 -29.37 -21.24
N ARG A 444 -4.76 -29.49 -21.43
CA ARG A 444 -3.89 -29.16 -22.57
C ARG A 444 -2.96 -27.96 -22.36
N HIS A 445 -3.26 -27.06 -21.41
CA HIS A 445 -2.56 -25.80 -21.27
C HIS A 445 -1.11 -26.03 -20.81
N GLY A 446 -0.89 -26.79 -19.74
CA GLY A 446 0.45 -27.04 -19.21
C GLY A 446 1.35 -27.85 -20.15
N THR A 447 0.75 -28.79 -20.95
CA THR A 447 1.51 -29.51 -21.99
C THR A 447 1.98 -28.58 -23.10
N HIS A 448 1.15 -27.61 -23.51
CA HIS A 448 1.52 -26.59 -24.50
C HIS A 448 2.65 -25.66 -23.97
N VAL A 449 2.54 -25.25 -22.75
CA VAL A 449 3.57 -24.45 -22.05
C VAL A 449 4.89 -25.22 -21.97
N ALA A 450 4.85 -26.49 -21.58
CA ALA A 450 6.05 -27.33 -21.48
C ALA A 450 6.75 -27.50 -22.83
N GLY A 451 5.98 -27.71 -23.91
CA GLY A 451 6.53 -27.84 -25.27
C GLY A 451 7.19 -26.55 -25.77
N THR A 452 6.60 -25.41 -25.48
CA THR A 452 7.20 -24.10 -25.81
C THR A 452 8.57 -23.90 -25.13
N ILE A 453 8.75 -24.47 -23.91
CA ILE A 453 10.05 -24.45 -23.21
C ILE A 453 11.01 -25.47 -23.80
N ALA A 454 10.60 -26.74 -23.91
CA ALA A 454 11.53 -27.88 -24.02
C ALA A 454 11.06 -29.00 -24.93
N ALA A 455 10.15 -28.76 -25.90
CA ALA A 455 9.93 -29.78 -26.97
C ALA A 455 11.25 -30.08 -27.68
N ALA A 456 11.52 -31.36 -27.93
CA ALA A 456 12.81 -31.83 -28.42
C ALA A 456 13.06 -31.38 -29.87
N ASN A 457 14.29 -31.01 -30.18
CA ASN A 457 14.73 -30.76 -31.56
C ASN A 457 15.06 -32.09 -32.26
N ASN A 458 14.04 -32.79 -32.70
CA ASN A 458 14.13 -34.17 -33.23
C ASN A 458 13.67 -34.31 -34.69
N GLY A 459 13.37 -33.19 -35.37
CA GLY A 459 13.03 -33.13 -36.78
C GLY A 459 11.54 -33.33 -37.08
N PHE A 460 10.68 -33.39 -36.08
CA PHE A 460 9.22 -33.39 -36.23
C PHE A 460 8.55 -32.60 -35.10
N GLY A 461 7.26 -32.28 -35.28
CA GLY A 461 6.45 -31.67 -34.24
C GLY A 461 6.82 -30.21 -33.94
N ALA A 462 7.09 -29.89 -32.68
CA ALA A 462 7.48 -28.59 -32.21
C ALA A 462 8.92 -28.60 -31.68
N THR A 463 9.57 -27.42 -31.63
CA THR A 463 10.88 -27.27 -30.99
C THR A 463 10.80 -26.21 -29.93
N GLY A 464 11.15 -26.56 -28.70
CA GLY A 464 11.18 -25.63 -27.56
C GLY A 464 12.39 -24.72 -27.60
N VAL A 465 12.28 -23.53 -26.97
CA VAL A 465 13.37 -22.53 -26.87
C VAL A 465 14.62 -23.14 -26.22
N ALA A 466 14.45 -23.97 -25.21
CA ALA A 466 15.52 -24.68 -24.49
C ALA A 466 15.32 -26.20 -24.59
N TYR A 467 15.40 -26.72 -25.80
CA TYR A 467 15.00 -28.09 -26.17
C TYR A 467 15.77 -29.23 -25.46
N ASN A 468 16.82 -28.92 -24.70
CA ASN A 468 17.57 -29.90 -23.87
C ASN A 468 17.41 -29.61 -22.35
N SER A 469 16.54 -28.70 -21.95
CA SER A 469 16.19 -28.52 -20.53
C SER A 469 15.25 -29.62 -20.03
N ARG A 470 15.18 -29.81 -18.71
CA ARG A 470 14.29 -30.78 -18.08
C ARG A 470 13.03 -30.07 -17.57
N ILE A 471 11.88 -30.60 -17.87
CA ILE A 471 10.58 -30.14 -17.39
C ILE A 471 10.22 -30.87 -16.10
N MET A 472 10.04 -30.12 -15.00
CA MET A 472 9.48 -30.61 -13.75
C MET A 472 7.97 -30.30 -13.72
N PRO A 473 7.09 -31.28 -13.87
CA PRO A 473 5.64 -31.06 -13.82
C PRO A 473 5.19 -30.75 -12.39
N VAL A 474 4.60 -29.58 -12.16
CA VAL A 474 4.01 -29.18 -10.87
C VAL A 474 2.57 -28.77 -11.12
N LYS A 475 1.63 -29.71 -10.90
CA LYS A 475 0.22 -29.47 -11.20
C LYS A 475 -0.44 -28.71 -10.06
N VAL A 476 -0.52 -27.38 -10.19
CA VAL A 476 -1.17 -26.47 -9.24
C VAL A 476 -2.59 -26.09 -9.66
N LEU A 477 -2.94 -26.39 -10.91
CA LEU A 477 -4.26 -26.17 -11.49
C LEU A 477 -4.90 -27.50 -11.83
N SER A 478 -6.21 -27.62 -11.60
CA SER A 478 -7.05 -28.74 -12.00
C SER A 478 -7.19 -28.84 -13.52
N ASP A 479 -7.82 -29.90 -14.00
CA ASP A 479 -8.14 -30.06 -15.43
C ASP A 479 -9.14 -29.03 -15.95
N SER A 480 -9.86 -28.34 -15.07
CA SER A 480 -10.68 -27.16 -15.41
C SER A 480 -9.89 -25.85 -15.51
N GLY A 481 -8.57 -25.86 -15.23
CA GLY A 481 -7.72 -24.68 -15.26
C GLY A 481 -7.81 -23.80 -14.00
N SER A 482 -8.34 -24.31 -12.89
CA SER A 482 -8.50 -23.57 -11.63
C SER A 482 -7.61 -24.14 -10.53
N GLY A 483 -7.12 -23.27 -9.64
CA GLY A 483 -6.29 -23.63 -8.50
C GLY A 483 -6.43 -22.68 -7.33
N SER A 484 -5.80 -23.02 -6.20
CA SER A 484 -5.77 -22.19 -4.99
C SER A 484 -4.42 -21.49 -4.81
N TYR A 485 -4.41 -20.34 -4.14
CA TYR A 485 -3.17 -19.65 -3.76
C TYR A 485 -2.26 -20.55 -2.92
N SER A 486 -2.85 -21.32 -1.99
CA SER A 486 -2.09 -22.25 -1.17
C SER A 486 -1.39 -23.33 -2.02
N GLY A 487 -2.09 -23.92 -3.02
CA GLY A 487 -1.50 -24.90 -3.94
C GLY A 487 -0.36 -24.28 -4.78
N VAL A 488 -0.54 -23.05 -5.27
CA VAL A 488 0.51 -22.33 -6.00
C VAL A 488 1.72 -22.05 -5.11
N ALA A 489 1.51 -21.57 -3.88
CA ALA A 489 2.60 -21.27 -2.95
C ALA A 489 3.37 -22.55 -2.55
N GLN A 490 2.67 -23.67 -2.32
CA GLN A 490 3.29 -24.97 -2.07
C GLN A 490 4.05 -25.48 -3.30
N GLY A 491 3.48 -25.34 -4.50
CA GLY A 491 4.13 -25.70 -5.76
C GLY A 491 5.42 -24.94 -6.04
N ILE A 492 5.45 -23.62 -5.74
CA ILE A 492 6.68 -22.82 -5.84
C ILE A 492 7.76 -23.37 -4.88
N ARG A 493 7.41 -23.64 -3.61
CA ARG A 493 8.36 -24.18 -2.64
C ARG A 493 8.85 -25.56 -3.02
N TYR A 494 7.93 -26.44 -3.42
CA TYR A 494 8.26 -27.78 -3.94
C TYR A 494 9.26 -27.71 -5.09
N ALA A 495 9.01 -26.86 -6.10
CA ALA A 495 9.91 -26.71 -7.24
C ALA A 495 11.32 -26.27 -6.79
N VAL A 496 11.42 -25.30 -5.88
CA VAL A 496 12.69 -24.82 -5.32
C VAL A 496 13.43 -25.91 -4.54
N ASP A 497 12.70 -26.63 -3.68
CA ASP A 497 13.29 -27.63 -2.79
C ASP A 497 13.74 -28.89 -3.54
N ASN A 498 13.13 -29.16 -4.72
CA ASN A 498 13.47 -30.26 -5.64
C ASN A 498 14.40 -29.84 -6.79
N GLY A 499 15.07 -28.69 -6.67
CA GLY A 499 16.18 -28.31 -7.55
C GLY A 499 15.77 -27.72 -8.91
N ALA A 500 14.62 -27.07 -9.01
CA ALA A 500 14.30 -26.27 -10.19
C ALA A 500 15.20 -25.01 -10.23
N ASP A 501 15.72 -24.69 -11.41
CA ASP A 501 16.47 -23.47 -11.69
C ASP A 501 15.55 -22.32 -12.14
N VAL A 502 14.47 -22.68 -12.83
CA VAL A 502 13.48 -21.76 -13.38
C VAL A 502 12.08 -22.27 -13.03
N ILE A 503 11.20 -21.36 -12.67
CA ILE A 503 9.77 -21.64 -12.47
C ILE A 503 8.99 -20.83 -13.50
N ASN A 504 8.20 -21.52 -14.35
CA ASN A 504 7.25 -20.90 -15.25
C ASN A 504 5.85 -20.92 -14.64
N MET A 505 5.23 -19.75 -14.53
CA MET A 505 3.87 -19.55 -14.03
C MET A 505 3.00 -18.91 -15.12
N SER A 506 2.46 -19.73 -16.01
CA SER A 506 1.51 -19.32 -17.06
C SER A 506 0.09 -19.24 -16.51
N LEU A 507 -0.07 -18.61 -15.36
CA LEU A 507 -1.31 -18.48 -14.59
C LEU A 507 -1.43 -17.10 -13.96
N GLY A 508 -2.64 -16.77 -13.52
CA GLY A 508 -2.88 -15.50 -12.80
C GLY A 508 -4.36 -15.31 -12.48
N GLY A 509 -4.64 -14.27 -11.73
CA GLY A 509 -6.00 -13.86 -11.34
C GLY A 509 -6.09 -13.51 -9.86
N GLY A 510 -7.25 -12.99 -9.48
CA GLY A 510 -7.54 -12.63 -8.10
C GLY A 510 -6.73 -11.43 -7.57
N SER A 511 -6.59 -11.37 -6.26
CA SER A 511 -5.87 -10.33 -5.53
C SER A 511 -4.51 -10.82 -5.04
N THR A 512 -3.71 -9.92 -4.51
CA THR A 512 -2.43 -10.23 -3.84
C THR A 512 -2.65 -11.23 -2.69
N ASP A 513 -1.78 -12.24 -2.62
CA ASP A 513 -1.79 -13.26 -1.57
C ASP A 513 -0.43 -13.36 -0.89
N SER A 514 -0.41 -13.35 0.44
CA SER A 514 0.82 -13.32 1.24
C SER A 514 1.61 -14.63 1.17
N ALA A 515 0.94 -15.78 1.03
CA ALA A 515 1.62 -17.06 0.93
C ALA A 515 2.37 -17.20 -0.41
N VAL A 516 1.74 -16.76 -1.51
CA VAL A 516 2.39 -16.72 -2.82
C VAL A 516 3.53 -15.70 -2.83
N GLN A 517 3.36 -14.51 -2.24
CA GLN A 517 4.46 -13.54 -2.13
C GLN A 517 5.65 -14.10 -1.35
N SER A 518 5.39 -14.75 -0.20
CA SER A 518 6.44 -15.39 0.60
C SER A 518 7.15 -16.52 -0.17
N ALA A 519 6.43 -17.27 -1.02
CA ALA A 519 7.01 -18.30 -1.86
C ALA A 519 7.85 -17.72 -3.01
N LEU A 520 7.43 -16.61 -3.65
CA LEU A 520 8.22 -15.89 -4.65
C LEU A 520 9.53 -15.33 -4.05
N GLN A 521 9.45 -14.74 -2.86
CA GLN A 521 10.63 -14.29 -2.13
C GLN A 521 11.57 -15.45 -1.79
N TYR A 522 11.01 -16.59 -1.37
CA TYR A 522 11.78 -17.80 -1.10
C TYR A 522 12.53 -18.29 -2.35
N ALA A 523 11.84 -18.40 -3.50
CA ALA A 523 12.45 -18.79 -4.77
C ALA A 523 13.62 -17.86 -5.15
N SER A 524 13.39 -16.54 -5.13
CA SER A 524 14.44 -15.55 -5.41
C SER A 524 15.63 -15.66 -4.45
N SER A 525 15.39 -15.90 -3.15
CA SER A 525 16.45 -16.06 -2.13
C SER A 525 17.30 -17.31 -2.33
N ARG A 526 16.77 -18.31 -3.05
CA ARG A 526 17.44 -19.56 -3.43
C ARG A 526 18.07 -19.49 -4.83
N GLY A 527 17.98 -18.35 -5.51
CA GLY A 527 18.51 -18.14 -6.85
C GLY A 527 17.61 -18.67 -7.98
N VAL A 528 16.41 -19.17 -7.66
CA VAL A 528 15.45 -19.69 -8.64
C VAL A 528 14.71 -18.54 -9.32
N ILE A 529 14.68 -18.53 -10.65
CA ILE A 529 14.09 -17.47 -11.45
C ILE A 529 12.63 -17.77 -11.74
N VAL A 530 11.72 -16.88 -11.33
CA VAL A 530 10.29 -17.06 -11.58
C VAL A 530 9.85 -16.20 -12.78
N VAL A 531 9.22 -16.82 -13.76
CA VAL A 531 8.69 -16.20 -14.98
C VAL A 531 7.17 -16.25 -14.96
N MET A 532 6.49 -15.11 -15.07
CA MET A 532 5.06 -14.97 -14.82
C MET A 532 4.35 -14.31 -16.00
N ALA A 533 3.25 -14.89 -16.45
CA ALA A 533 2.39 -14.33 -17.48
C ALA A 533 1.70 -13.05 -16.99
N ALA A 534 1.75 -11.95 -17.77
CA ALA A 534 1.24 -10.63 -17.36
C ALA A 534 -0.30 -10.56 -17.24
N GLY A 535 -1.03 -11.46 -17.93
CA GLY A 535 -2.50 -11.46 -17.96
C GLY A 535 -3.08 -11.05 -19.31
N ASN A 536 -4.34 -11.42 -19.57
CA ASN A 536 -4.99 -11.35 -20.89
C ASN A 536 -6.23 -10.43 -20.90
N ALA A 537 -6.25 -9.41 -20.02
CA ALA A 537 -7.37 -8.47 -19.90
C ALA A 537 -7.16 -7.14 -20.66
N GLY A 538 -6.02 -6.96 -21.38
CA GLY A 538 -5.65 -5.69 -21.99
C GLY A 538 -5.42 -4.57 -20.97
N ALA A 539 -5.17 -4.91 -19.69
CA ALA A 539 -5.02 -3.96 -18.60
C ALA A 539 -3.74 -3.12 -18.74
N ALA A 540 -3.74 -1.93 -18.12
CA ALA A 540 -2.63 -0.98 -18.20
C ALA A 540 -1.37 -1.45 -17.45
N GLN A 541 -1.45 -2.52 -16.64
CA GLN A 541 -0.36 -3.09 -15.85
C GLN A 541 -0.56 -4.59 -15.63
N PRO A 542 0.51 -5.33 -15.25
CA PRO A 542 0.41 -6.77 -15.04
C PRO A 542 -0.56 -7.14 -13.92
N GLY A 543 -1.28 -8.25 -14.12
CA GLY A 543 -2.10 -8.88 -13.08
C GLY A 543 -1.23 -9.61 -12.04
N TYR A 544 -1.87 -10.09 -10.97
CA TYR A 544 -1.20 -10.91 -9.97
C TYR A 544 -1.08 -12.38 -10.47
N PRO A 545 0.05 -13.09 -10.26
CA PRO A 545 1.23 -12.69 -9.47
C PRO A 545 2.30 -11.89 -10.24
N ALA A 546 2.18 -11.67 -11.56
CA ALA A 546 3.17 -10.98 -12.37
C ALA A 546 3.46 -9.53 -11.91
N SER A 547 2.50 -8.87 -11.25
CA SER A 547 2.70 -7.56 -10.62
C SER A 547 3.80 -7.57 -9.53
N SER A 548 4.20 -8.75 -9.01
CA SER A 548 5.32 -8.92 -8.08
C SER A 548 6.70 -8.78 -8.74
N ALA A 549 6.78 -8.67 -10.08
CA ALA A 549 8.04 -8.55 -10.81
C ALA A 549 8.81 -7.23 -10.58
N THR A 550 8.24 -6.31 -9.81
CA THR A 550 8.99 -5.19 -9.24
C THR A 550 10.06 -5.66 -8.24
N SER A 551 9.79 -6.74 -7.53
CA SER A 551 10.64 -7.28 -6.47
C SER A 551 11.23 -8.65 -6.84
N TRP A 552 10.44 -9.57 -7.38
CA TRP A 552 10.80 -10.95 -7.65
C TRP A 552 10.32 -11.42 -9.02
N GLY A 553 11.15 -12.14 -9.75
CA GLY A 553 10.82 -12.75 -11.04
C GLY A 553 10.69 -11.74 -12.20
N LEU A 554 10.11 -12.22 -13.29
CA LEU A 554 9.90 -11.51 -14.56
C LEU A 554 8.41 -11.54 -14.94
N ALA A 555 7.84 -10.41 -15.34
CA ALA A 555 6.51 -10.33 -15.95
C ALA A 555 6.63 -10.37 -17.47
N VAL A 556 5.75 -11.12 -18.14
CA VAL A 556 5.85 -11.37 -19.59
C VAL A 556 4.55 -11.03 -20.30
N GLY A 557 4.62 -10.07 -21.23
CA GLY A 557 3.56 -9.72 -22.16
C GLY A 557 3.68 -10.46 -23.49
N ALA A 558 2.56 -10.51 -24.23
CA ALA A 558 2.45 -11.24 -25.48
C ALA A 558 2.57 -10.32 -26.70
N VAL A 559 3.38 -10.74 -27.69
CA VAL A 559 3.44 -10.14 -29.02
C VAL A 559 3.07 -11.18 -30.09
N ASP A 560 2.68 -10.69 -31.28
CA ASP A 560 2.45 -11.48 -32.46
C ASP A 560 3.73 -11.70 -33.29
N SER A 561 3.64 -12.40 -34.43
CA SER A 561 4.76 -12.68 -35.33
C SER A 561 5.35 -11.45 -36.01
N SER A 562 4.65 -10.31 -35.96
CA SER A 562 5.15 -8.99 -36.44
C SER A 562 5.73 -8.17 -35.29
N ASN A 563 5.94 -8.77 -34.10
CA ASN A 563 6.41 -8.11 -32.89
C ASN A 563 5.49 -6.98 -32.41
N GLN A 564 4.18 -7.04 -32.69
CA GLN A 564 3.21 -6.09 -32.19
C GLN A 564 2.55 -6.61 -30.91
N MET A 565 2.39 -5.72 -29.92
CA MET A 565 1.71 -6.07 -28.66
C MET A 565 0.29 -6.58 -28.93
N ALA A 566 0.00 -7.81 -28.50
CA ALA A 566 -1.35 -8.37 -28.57
C ALA A 566 -2.35 -7.48 -27.80
N SER A 567 -3.54 -7.28 -28.39
CA SER A 567 -4.58 -6.42 -27.79
C SER A 567 -5.01 -6.89 -26.42
N PHE A 568 -5.08 -8.20 -26.21
CA PHE A 568 -5.45 -8.82 -24.94
C PHE A 568 -4.36 -8.73 -23.87
N SER A 569 -3.07 -8.57 -24.25
CA SER A 569 -1.97 -8.61 -23.29
C SER A 569 -2.05 -7.44 -22.30
N ASN A 570 -1.97 -7.73 -21.02
CA ASN A 570 -1.75 -6.68 -20.04
C ASN A 570 -0.41 -5.98 -20.30
N ARG A 571 -0.36 -4.68 -20.09
CA ARG A 571 0.78 -3.80 -20.35
C ARG A 571 1.76 -3.79 -19.17
N ALA A 572 2.94 -3.23 -19.38
CA ALA A 572 3.99 -3.13 -18.37
C ALA A 572 3.67 -2.12 -17.24
N GLY A 573 2.86 -1.10 -17.53
CA GLY A 573 2.64 0.02 -16.63
C GLY A 573 3.81 1.02 -16.62
N SER A 574 3.63 2.12 -15.92
CA SER A 574 4.61 3.22 -15.89
C SER A 574 5.79 3.00 -14.93
N ASN A 575 5.77 1.92 -14.12
CA ASN A 575 6.83 1.62 -13.15
C ASN A 575 8.03 0.94 -13.81
N SER A 576 9.11 1.68 -14.06
CA SER A 576 10.34 1.13 -14.63
C SER A 576 11.10 0.14 -13.73
N SER A 577 10.73 0.02 -12.45
CA SER A 577 11.21 -1.07 -11.59
C SER A 577 10.56 -2.41 -11.92
N MET A 578 9.45 -2.42 -12.67
CA MET A 578 8.79 -3.61 -13.17
C MET A 578 9.71 -4.32 -14.17
N ARG A 579 10.16 -5.50 -13.84
CA ARG A 579 10.96 -6.35 -14.73
C ARG A 579 10.05 -7.03 -15.74
N TYR A 580 9.57 -6.24 -16.69
CA TYR A 580 8.62 -6.68 -17.72
C TYR A 580 9.29 -6.73 -19.08
N VAL A 581 9.15 -7.86 -19.75
CA VAL A 581 9.57 -8.06 -21.15
C VAL A 581 8.41 -8.64 -21.97
N THR A 582 8.55 -8.65 -23.29
CA THR A 582 7.59 -9.28 -24.19
C THR A 582 8.19 -10.51 -24.87
N ALA A 583 7.32 -11.43 -25.27
CA ALA A 583 7.70 -12.61 -26.03
C ALA A 583 6.53 -13.10 -26.92
N PRO A 584 6.77 -14.01 -27.88
CA PRO A 584 5.75 -14.60 -28.74
C PRO A 584 4.59 -15.19 -27.95
N GLY A 585 3.36 -14.71 -28.19
CA GLY A 585 2.18 -15.14 -27.45
C GLY A 585 0.89 -15.20 -28.26
N VAL A 586 0.97 -15.03 -29.60
CA VAL A 586 -0.22 -15.10 -30.48
C VAL A 586 -0.03 -16.22 -31.49
N GLN A 587 -0.95 -17.20 -31.52
CA GLN A 587 -0.87 -18.36 -32.44
C GLN A 587 0.48 -19.10 -32.32
N VAL A 588 0.88 -19.41 -31.09
CA VAL A 588 2.09 -20.20 -30.79
C VAL A 588 1.77 -21.68 -30.99
N TYR A 589 2.56 -22.35 -31.83
CA TYR A 589 2.45 -23.78 -32.07
C TYR A 589 3.27 -24.57 -31.05
N SER A 590 2.66 -25.57 -30.41
CA SER A 590 3.34 -26.42 -29.43
C SER A 590 2.63 -27.75 -29.21
N THR A 591 3.15 -28.56 -28.29
CA THR A 591 2.64 -29.88 -27.91
C THR A 591 1.28 -29.79 -27.21
N LEU A 592 0.41 -30.80 -27.45
CA LEU A 592 -0.87 -31.02 -26.78
C LEU A 592 -0.94 -32.45 -26.25
N PRO A 593 -1.76 -32.76 -25.23
CA PRO A 593 -1.91 -34.12 -24.73
C PRO A 593 -2.26 -35.14 -25.81
N ASN A 594 -1.91 -36.40 -25.54
CA ASN A 594 -2.14 -37.56 -26.43
C ASN A 594 -1.39 -37.48 -27.77
N GLY A 595 -0.17 -36.90 -27.74
CA GLY A 595 0.70 -36.80 -28.92
C GLY A 595 0.25 -35.77 -29.94
N GLY A 596 -0.66 -34.84 -29.55
CA GLY A 596 -1.19 -33.80 -30.42
C GLY A 596 -0.30 -32.55 -30.46
N TYR A 597 -0.60 -31.66 -31.41
CA TYR A 597 -0.01 -30.35 -31.56
C TYR A 597 -1.09 -29.34 -31.90
N GLY A 598 -0.87 -28.06 -31.57
CA GLY A 598 -1.84 -27.01 -31.89
C GLY A 598 -1.38 -25.61 -31.53
N PHE A 599 -2.21 -24.65 -31.92
CA PHE A 599 -1.96 -23.24 -31.71
C PHE A 599 -2.74 -22.74 -30.49
N LEU A 600 -2.07 -22.01 -29.60
CA LEU A 600 -2.69 -21.25 -28.51
C LEU A 600 -2.22 -19.80 -28.53
N SER A 601 -3.03 -18.91 -27.93
CA SER A 601 -2.70 -17.49 -27.77
C SER A 601 -2.93 -17.05 -26.33
N GLY A 602 -2.02 -16.25 -25.80
CA GLY A 602 -2.07 -15.73 -24.43
C GLY A 602 -0.70 -15.29 -23.93
N THR A 603 -0.65 -14.49 -22.88
CA THR A 603 0.59 -14.24 -22.12
C THR A 603 1.14 -15.54 -21.51
N SER A 604 0.28 -16.55 -21.36
CA SER A 604 0.63 -17.92 -20.99
C SER A 604 1.56 -18.61 -21.98
N MET A 605 1.53 -18.24 -23.26
CA MET A 605 2.42 -18.76 -24.31
C MET A 605 3.67 -17.89 -24.45
N ALA A 606 3.61 -16.63 -24.02
CA ALA A 606 4.76 -15.74 -23.98
C ALA A 606 5.72 -16.05 -22.82
N ALA A 607 5.20 -16.34 -21.63
CA ALA A 607 6.02 -16.66 -20.46
C ALA A 607 6.99 -17.84 -20.68
N PRO A 608 6.58 -18.98 -21.27
CA PRO A 608 7.48 -20.09 -21.51
C PRO A 608 8.61 -19.78 -22.50
N HIS A 609 8.43 -18.86 -23.45
CA HIS A 609 9.55 -18.40 -24.29
C HIS A 609 10.64 -17.73 -23.43
N VAL A 610 10.23 -16.86 -22.48
CA VAL A 610 11.17 -16.21 -21.58
C VAL A 610 11.81 -17.23 -20.62
N ALA A 611 11.02 -18.18 -20.09
CA ALA A 611 11.56 -19.26 -19.26
C ALA A 611 12.62 -20.09 -20.01
N GLY A 612 12.36 -20.39 -21.29
CA GLY A 612 13.35 -21.03 -22.16
C GLY A 612 14.59 -20.19 -22.39
N VAL A 613 14.46 -18.88 -22.64
CA VAL A 613 15.64 -17.98 -22.75
C VAL A 613 16.44 -17.94 -21.44
N VAL A 614 15.78 -17.91 -20.30
CA VAL A 614 16.46 -18.00 -18.98
C VAL A 614 17.20 -19.35 -18.85
N ALA A 615 16.58 -20.46 -19.30
CA ALA A 615 17.23 -21.76 -19.28
C ALA A 615 18.46 -21.81 -20.21
N LEU A 616 18.42 -21.16 -21.39
CA LEU A 616 19.62 -21.00 -22.24
C LEU A 616 20.73 -20.21 -21.53
N MET A 617 20.41 -19.15 -20.81
CA MET A 617 21.38 -18.36 -20.04
C MET A 617 22.04 -19.20 -18.93
N LEU A 618 21.23 -19.95 -18.17
CA LEU A 618 21.74 -20.80 -17.07
C LEU A 618 22.54 -21.98 -17.59
N SER A 619 22.22 -22.54 -18.78
CA SER A 619 23.05 -23.55 -19.42
C SER A 619 24.42 -23.03 -19.85
N ALA A 620 24.54 -21.72 -20.09
CA ALA A 620 25.81 -21.05 -20.41
C ALA A 620 26.57 -20.63 -19.14
N ASN A 621 25.86 -20.15 -18.12
CA ASN A 621 26.43 -19.73 -16.85
C ASN A 621 25.50 -20.09 -15.67
N PRO A 622 25.70 -21.24 -15.03
CA PRO A 622 24.82 -21.72 -13.95
C PRO A 622 24.98 -20.95 -12.63
N ASN A 623 25.94 -20.04 -12.51
CA ASN A 623 26.21 -19.29 -11.29
C ASN A 623 25.48 -17.93 -11.24
N LEU A 624 24.59 -17.63 -12.20
CA LEU A 624 23.83 -16.40 -12.20
C LEU A 624 22.77 -16.40 -11.10
N THR A 625 22.74 -15.31 -10.34
CA THR A 625 21.67 -15.06 -9.35
C THR A 625 20.40 -14.58 -10.03
N ASP A 626 19.22 -14.70 -9.35
CA ASP A 626 17.95 -14.13 -9.81
C ASP A 626 18.09 -12.67 -10.23
N ALA A 627 18.75 -11.85 -9.41
CA ALA A 627 18.96 -10.43 -9.69
C ALA A 627 19.78 -10.19 -10.98
N GLN A 628 20.81 -10.99 -11.22
CA GLN A 628 21.66 -10.89 -12.43
C GLN A 628 20.88 -11.32 -13.69
N VAL A 629 20.13 -12.42 -13.62
CA VAL A 629 19.29 -12.87 -14.73
C VAL A 629 18.26 -11.81 -15.09
N ARG A 630 17.52 -11.28 -14.11
CA ARG A 630 16.54 -10.21 -14.30
C ARG A 630 17.16 -8.96 -14.91
N GLN A 631 18.36 -8.58 -14.47
CA GLN A 631 19.11 -7.45 -15.01
C GLN A 631 19.52 -7.70 -16.47
N ILE A 632 20.10 -8.85 -16.78
CA ILE A 632 20.56 -9.18 -18.14
C ILE A 632 19.37 -9.24 -19.10
N ILE A 633 18.30 -9.95 -18.76
CA ILE A 633 17.09 -10.05 -19.58
C ILE A 633 16.57 -8.65 -19.93
N THR A 634 16.44 -7.77 -18.94
CA THR A 634 15.90 -6.42 -19.19
C THR A 634 16.87 -5.50 -19.91
N ALA A 635 18.20 -5.67 -19.73
CA ALA A 635 19.20 -4.87 -20.41
C ALA A 635 19.43 -5.28 -21.87
N THR A 636 19.12 -6.52 -22.23
CA THR A 636 19.33 -7.09 -23.56
C THR A 636 18.06 -7.19 -24.39
N ALA A 637 16.88 -6.97 -23.80
CA ALA A 637 15.60 -6.88 -24.50
C ALA A 637 15.58 -5.66 -25.45
N GLY A 638 14.87 -5.79 -26.56
CA GLY A 638 14.67 -4.73 -27.54
C GLY A 638 13.25 -4.17 -27.50
N ASN A 639 13.11 -2.85 -27.39
CA ASN A 639 11.79 -2.23 -27.51
C ASN A 639 11.16 -2.54 -28.86
N VAL A 640 9.85 -2.81 -28.81
CA VAL A 640 8.99 -2.89 -29.99
C VAL A 640 8.99 -1.50 -30.65
N ALA A 641 9.24 -1.42 -31.94
CA ALA A 641 9.28 -0.20 -32.71
C ALA A 641 7.90 0.51 -32.76
#